data_34304e31672512e80ceccc8f0b0bc7a1
#
_entry.id   34304e31672512e80ceccc8f0b0bc7a1
#
_cell.length_a   1.000
_cell.length_b   1.000
_cell.length_c   1.000
_cell.angle_alpha   90.00
_cell.angle_beta   90.00
_cell.angle_gamma   90.00
#
_symmetry.space_group_name_H-M   'P 1'
#
loop_
_entity.id
_entity.type
_entity.pdbx_description
1 polymer ?
#
loop_
_entity_poly.entity_id
_entity_poly.type
_entity_poly.pdbx_seq_one_letter_code
_entity_poly.pdbx_strand_id
1 'polypeptide(L)'
;MTVPFENDTGNIVRKLARKSLKSEKRRNLMVVIAVALASCLICFSIVMALSTRQIEKNHVEDTYEAVYTRITEEDVSTLKGLDDFSRVGEYYMLAVEPAEQGYNASYIYCDEETMYIARDQMKLLEGRLPQKEDEVVVSRYFLSNYGADAGIGEKVMLSSESFHGEYTVTGIMEGYKEKEVNGSSILLSKEALKGWSGYDPADYRAYVHFKNEQQMDETELTARSREIAKEYQLEMPIMNLSYMKFYKQPVNVSMLALVAGIAVLVIIGGYVVIQSIFRISINDKIQSYGQLRTIGTTPKQIRSIVKKEGRFLGWAGIGIGILLGCAAGFALFSRGFNLLFYAAAIVLTALLGRFMVSIAIRRPVKIAAGISPIEAVRFAGSQSGNAHTHKKNMRLNPLSMGIANFRRDRKKTISIVASLSLGGVILLVTASILLVRSPERIARQFFPDGDYKIYMNSEKTEYEVMSEGNPLNEALRQEVLAVDGVTDVIENRQAVHVRFENEESSSGGMCDLLSDRNRDQMEAALVSGTLPQDSHSIALDMEYAEDMIGVDVGSVIKLTIGDQEIPVTVSGLFLNDGLKNGHGPLALDSTCMVATKELFQEAMPMIDCFDYSWSIVSDPQKAEQIENSLSAIISSNPDLALDTIGIHKDYEEMENRVVFGGLQALSWLVFLFGVVNLINTTLSNQMSRKRENSVFRAIGLTRKQLCQMTIYEGICYAFFAALATLAAGLPIAVIAARKFSEMTFHGVIMPYSFPFLQMGLFVLVLFGLEVILSFWTMRREKNQSLVVEMRAME
;
A
#
# COMPACT_ATOMS: atom_id res chain seq x y z
N MET A 1 45.24 -9.13 54.52
CA MET A 1 45.34 -9.36 53.06
C MET A 1 44.52 -10.59 52.74
N THR A 2 43.28 -10.41 52.32
CA THR A 2 42.43 -11.50 51.82
C THR A 2 42.61 -11.55 50.30
N VAL A 3 43.32 -12.55 49.79
CA VAL A 3 43.43 -12.85 48.39
C VAL A 3 42.00 -13.09 47.84
N PRO A 4 41.52 -12.39 46.81
CA PRO A 4 40.24 -12.69 46.24
C PRO A 4 40.43 -13.98 45.44
N PHE A 5 39.98 -15.10 45.96
CA PHE A 5 39.77 -16.29 45.15
C PHE A 5 38.73 -15.93 44.08
N GLU A 6 39.15 -15.73 42.86
CA GLU A 6 38.27 -15.72 41.66
C GLU A 6 37.72 -17.14 41.50
N ASN A 7 36.64 -17.41 42.24
CA ASN A 7 35.93 -18.65 42.10
C ASN A 7 35.25 -18.61 40.71
N ASP A 8 35.72 -19.35 39.72
CA ASP A 8 35.05 -19.54 38.44
C ASP A 8 33.72 -20.27 38.64
N THR A 9 32.72 -19.51 39.07
CA THR A 9 31.35 -20.00 39.26
C THR A 9 30.54 -20.00 37.97
N GLY A 10 31.15 -19.73 36.81
CA GLY A 10 30.53 -19.65 35.52
C GLY A 10 29.74 -20.89 35.13
N ASN A 11 30.28 -22.08 35.47
CA ASN A 11 29.64 -23.36 35.23
C ASN A 11 28.44 -23.61 36.12
N ILE A 12 28.56 -23.22 37.43
CA ILE A 12 27.44 -23.34 38.39
C ILE A 12 26.29 -22.43 37.99
N VAL A 13 26.56 -21.18 37.65
CA VAL A 13 25.57 -20.23 37.18
C VAL A 13 24.88 -20.69 35.87
N ARG A 14 25.62 -21.35 34.96
CA ARG A 14 25.06 -21.94 33.74
C ARG A 14 24.15 -23.14 34.05
N LYS A 15 24.56 -24.01 35.00
CA LYS A 15 23.78 -25.18 35.44
C LYS A 15 22.49 -24.76 36.13
N LEU A 16 22.55 -23.73 37.02
CA LEU A 16 21.39 -23.17 37.70
C LEU A 16 20.41 -22.52 36.71
N ALA A 17 20.89 -21.75 35.75
CA ALA A 17 20.04 -21.15 34.72
C ALA A 17 19.34 -22.22 33.87
N ARG A 18 20.02 -23.29 33.46
CA ARG A 18 19.42 -24.43 32.76
C ARG A 18 18.37 -25.18 33.58
N LYS A 19 18.61 -25.42 34.87
CA LYS A 19 17.61 -26.06 35.76
C LYS A 19 16.37 -25.18 35.92
N SER A 20 16.56 -23.89 36.11
CA SER A 20 15.48 -22.91 36.18
C SER A 20 14.62 -22.86 34.90
N LEU A 21 15.27 -22.92 33.71
CA LEU A 21 14.55 -23.01 32.44
C LEU A 21 13.71 -24.28 32.33
N LYS A 22 14.22 -25.44 32.82
CA LYS A 22 13.48 -26.71 32.74
C LYS A 22 12.28 -26.76 33.68
N SER A 23 12.31 -26.06 34.83
CA SER A 23 11.22 -26.07 35.80
C SER A 23 10.00 -25.27 35.37
N GLU A 24 10.15 -24.25 34.50
CA GLU A 24 9.07 -23.30 34.17
C GLU A 24 8.75 -23.29 32.68
N LYS A 25 8.51 -24.45 32.09
CA LYS A 25 8.29 -24.63 30.64
C LYS A 25 7.21 -23.70 30.08
N ARG A 26 6.05 -23.55 30.75
CA ARG A 26 4.93 -22.73 30.25
C ARG A 26 5.26 -21.25 30.13
N ARG A 27 5.88 -20.70 31.19
CA ARG A 27 6.32 -19.31 31.20
C ARG A 27 7.37 -19.06 30.12
N ASN A 28 8.35 -19.94 30.03
CA ASN A 28 9.41 -19.85 29.01
C ASN A 28 8.83 -19.89 27.60
N LEU A 29 7.82 -20.73 27.36
CA LEU A 29 7.09 -20.77 26.10
C LEU A 29 6.42 -19.40 25.80
N MET A 30 5.76 -18.78 26.77
CA MET A 30 5.14 -17.45 26.60
C MET A 30 6.15 -16.37 26.22
N VAL A 31 7.34 -16.38 26.90
CA VAL A 31 8.43 -15.46 26.56
C VAL A 31 8.92 -15.68 25.13
N VAL A 32 9.16 -16.96 24.77
CA VAL A 32 9.63 -17.30 23.42
C VAL A 32 8.63 -16.90 22.35
N ILE A 33 7.33 -17.17 22.57
CA ILE A 33 6.26 -16.77 21.63
C ILE A 33 6.21 -15.24 21.48
N ALA A 34 6.26 -14.49 22.57
CA ALA A 34 6.21 -13.03 22.53
C ALA A 34 7.42 -12.45 21.77
N VAL A 35 8.63 -12.97 22.04
CA VAL A 35 9.84 -12.56 21.34
C VAL A 35 9.80 -12.99 19.88
N ALA A 36 9.31 -14.21 19.60
CA ALA A 36 9.19 -14.72 18.23
C ALA A 36 8.24 -13.88 17.38
N LEU A 37 7.07 -13.53 17.91
CA LEU A 37 6.12 -12.68 17.19
C LEU A 37 6.64 -11.26 16.96
N ALA A 38 7.26 -10.64 17.96
CA ALA A 38 7.87 -9.33 17.79
C ALA A 38 9.01 -9.37 16.75
N SER A 39 9.87 -10.39 16.79
CA SER A 39 10.95 -10.55 15.80
C SER A 39 10.42 -10.94 14.42
N CYS A 40 9.34 -11.71 14.34
CA CYS A 40 8.66 -12.03 13.09
C CYS A 40 8.10 -10.76 12.43
N LEU A 41 7.43 -9.89 13.20
CA LEU A 41 6.93 -8.61 12.70
C LEU A 41 8.05 -7.72 12.17
N ILE A 42 9.14 -7.58 12.91
CA ILE A 42 10.30 -6.78 12.48
C ILE A 42 10.90 -7.38 11.20
N CYS A 43 11.14 -8.70 11.17
CA CYS A 43 11.72 -9.38 10.01
C CYS A 43 10.82 -9.25 8.78
N PHE A 44 9.54 -9.54 8.95
CA PHE A 44 8.55 -9.45 7.86
C PHE A 44 8.46 -8.03 7.30
N SER A 45 8.41 -6.99 8.15
CA SER A 45 8.35 -5.59 7.70
C SER A 45 9.60 -5.19 6.88
N ILE A 46 10.80 -5.65 7.31
CA ILE A 46 12.04 -5.39 6.58
C ILE A 46 12.06 -6.14 5.25
N VAL A 47 11.70 -7.43 5.26
CA VAL A 47 11.62 -8.26 4.03
C VAL A 47 10.61 -7.66 3.06
N MET A 48 9.41 -7.29 3.54
CA MET A 48 8.39 -6.64 2.72
C MET A 48 8.94 -5.39 2.03
N ALA A 49 9.54 -4.46 2.79
CA ALA A 49 10.07 -3.22 2.24
C ALA A 49 11.18 -3.44 1.20
N LEU A 50 12.12 -4.37 1.47
CA LEU A 50 13.21 -4.67 0.56
C LEU A 50 12.78 -5.46 -0.67
N SER A 51 11.85 -6.43 -0.50
CA SER A 51 11.35 -7.25 -1.60
C SER A 51 10.44 -6.46 -2.53
N THR A 52 9.59 -5.56 -2.01
CA THR A 52 8.78 -4.67 -2.85
C THR A 52 9.68 -3.80 -3.72
N ARG A 53 10.70 -3.19 -3.13
CA ARG A 53 11.68 -2.40 -3.90
C ARG A 53 12.43 -3.25 -4.95
N GLN A 54 12.72 -4.53 -4.65
CA GLN A 54 13.36 -5.40 -5.64
C GLN A 54 12.40 -5.78 -6.78
N ILE A 55 11.10 -5.93 -6.50
CA ILE A 55 10.10 -6.16 -7.53
C ILE A 55 10.03 -4.94 -8.46
N GLU A 56 9.92 -3.73 -7.89
CA GLU A 56 9.93 -2.48 -8.65
C GLU A 56 11.22 -2.35 -9.49
N LYS A 57 12.38 -2.65 -8.87
CA LYS A 57 13.65 -2.66 -9.60
C LYS A 57 13.63 -3.62 -10.79
N ASN A 58 13.22 -4.87 -10.56
CA ASN A 58 13.18 -5.88 -11.61
C ASN A 58 12.24 -5.50 -12.77
N HIS A 59 11.23 -4.67 -12.51
CA HIS A 59 10.29 -4.20 -13.51
C HIS A 59 10.91 -3.17 -14.45
N VAL A 60 11.72 -2.26 -13.91
CA VAL A 60 12.31 -1.14 -14.68
C VAL A 60 13.81 -1.30 -14.99
N GLU A 61 14.47 -2.37 -14.51
CA GLU A 61 15.89 -2.60 -14.75
C GLU A 61 16.17 -2.87 -16.23
N ASP A 62 17.11 -2.12 -16.83
CA ASP A 62 17.47 -2.14 -18.25
C ASP A 62 16.27 -1.87 -19.20
N THR A 63 15.26 -1.13 -18.76
CA THR A 63 14.19 -0.63 -19.66
C THR A 63 14.60 0.70 -20.28
N TYR A 64 13.80 1.15 -21.25
CA TYR A 64 14.03 2.44 -21.91
C TYR A 64 13.86 3.62 -20.95
N GLU A 65 14.52 4.74 -21.24
CA GLU A 65 14.33 6.02 -20.54
C GLU A 65 13.41 6.97 -21.27
N ALA A 66 13.41 6.91 -22.60
CA ALA A 66 12.61 7.81 -23.43
C ALA A 66 12.10 7.10 -24.69
N VAL A 67 11.03 7.65 -25.26
CA VAL A 67 10.44 7.22 -26.53
C VAL A 67 10.30 8.43 -27.44
N TYR A 68 10.91 8.38 -28.61
CA TYR A 68 10.64 9.33 -29.70
C TYR A 68 9.48 8.81 -30.52
N THR A 69 8.51 9.66 -30.82
CA THR A 69 7.27 9.33 -31.55
C THR A 69 7.19 10.08 -32.86
N ARG A 70 6.38 9.58 -33.79
CA ARG A 70 6.16 10.18 -35.12
C ARG A 70 7.46 10.45 -35.88
N ILE A 71 8.27 9.42 -35.99
CA ILE A 71 9.56 9.46 -36.68
C ILE A 71 9.60 8.48 -37.85
N THR A 72 10.51 8.68 -38.77
CA THR A 72 10.69 7.76 -39.91
C THR A 72 11.60 6.57 -39.56
N GLU A 73 11.58 5.52 -40.42
CA GLU A 73 12.52 4.40 -40.32
C GLU A 73 13.99 4.88 -40.42
N GLU A 74 14.23 5.97 -41.18
CA GLU A 74 15.57 6.58 -41.36
C GLU A 74 16.02 7.26 -40.07
N ASP A 75 15.09 7.96 -39.37
CA ASP A 75 15.36 8.57 -38.07
C ASP A 75 15.70 7.51 -37.03
N VAL A 76 14.94 6.39 -36.98
CA VAL A 76 15.27 5.26 -36.10
C VAL A 76 16.69 4.74 -36.37
N SER A 77 17.06 4.63 -37.67
CA SER A 77 18.39 4.20 -38.05
C SER A 77 19.47 5.20 -37.62
N THR A 78 19.18 6.49 -37.71
CA THR A 78 20.04 7.59 -37.28
C THR A 78 20.24 7.51 -35.75
N LEU A 79 19.17 7.37 -34.97
CA LEU A 79 19.23 7.20 -33.55
C LEU A 79 20.05 5.95 -33.14
N LYS A 80 19.89 4.83 -33.87
CA LYS A 80 20.71 3.61 -33.68
C LYS A 80 22.21 3.87 -33.89
N GLY A 81 22.58 4.89 -34.66
CA GLY A 81 23.96 5.27 -34.89
C GLY A 81 24.58 6.22 -33.86
N LEU A 82 23.79 6.81 -32.96
CA LEU A 82 24.28 7.78 -32.01
C LEU A 82 25.03 7.10 -30.85
N ASP A 83 26.12 7.76 -30.44
CA ASP A 83 26.94 7.28 -29.30
C ASP A 83 26.25 7.44 -27.96
N ASP A 84 25.21 8.24 -27.87
CA ASP A 84 24.43 8.49 -26.66
C ASP A 84 23.68 7.23 -26.23
N PHE A 85 23.23 6.41 -27.15
CA PHE A 85 22.38 5.24 -26.86
C PHE A 85 23.19 3.94 -26.84
N SER A 86 22.88 3.10 -25.86
CA SER A 86 23.36 1.72 -25.81
C SER A 86 22.48 0.77 -26.59
N ARG A 87 21.17 1.08 -26.66
CA ARG A 87 20.13 0.34 -27.37
C ARG A 87 19.08 1.28 -27.91
N VAL A 88 18.57 0.99 -29.11
CA VAL A 88 17.46 1.69 -29.74
C VAL A 88 16.55 0.64 -30.36
N GLY A 89 15.32 0.55 -29.89
CA GLY A 89 14.32 -0.35 -30.36
C GLY A 89 13.34 0.33 -31.31
N GLU A 90 12.91 -0.39 -32.33
CA GLU A 90 11.98 0.06 -33.38
C GLU A 90 10.59 -0.48 -33.07
N TYR A 91 9.60 0.41 -33.01
CA TYR A 91 8.20 0.09 -32.71
C TYR A 91 7.27 0.82 -33.68
N TYR A 92 6.17 0.17 -34.05
CA TYR A 92 5.10 0.76 -34.81
C TYR A 92 3.75 0.24 -34.35
N MET A 93 2.79 1.15 -34.16
CA MET A 93 1.40 0.78 -33.87
C MET A 93 0.58 0.83 -35.13
N LEU A 94 0.16 -0.34 -35.65
CA LEU A 94 -0.57 -0.41 -36.88
C LEU A 94 -2.02 0.05 -36.72
N ALA A 95 -2.75 -0.63 -35.84
CA ALA A 95 -4.15 -0.34 -35.62
C ALA A 95 -4.59 -0.76 -34.20
N VAL A 96 -5.62 -0.12 -33.68
CA VAL A 96 -6.36 -0.58 -32.48
C VAL A 96 -7.83 -0.68 -32.89
N GLU A 97 -8.31 -1.89 -33.07
CA GLU A 97 -9.62 -2.16 -33.67
C GLU A 97 -10.45 -3.13 -32.82
N PRO A 98 -11.79 -2.95 -32.79
CA PRO A 98 -12.65 -3.95 -32.20
C PRO A 98 -12.66 -5.23 -33.05
N ALA A 99 -12.45 -6.37 -32.41
CA ALA A 99 -12.58 -7.67 -33.05
C ALA A 99 -14.01 -8.22 -32.89
N GLU A 100 -14.45 -9.04 -33.85
CA GLU A 100 -15.80 -9.66 -33.82
C GLU A 100 -16.07 -10.48 -32.56
N GLN A 101 -14.99 -10.97 -31.90
CA GLN A 101 -15.08 -11.72 -30.65
C GLN A 101 -15.27 -10.82 -29.41
N GLY A 102 -15.37 -9.50 -29.57
CA GLY A 102 -15.71 -8.57 -28.51
C GLY A 102 -14.51 -8.13 -27.63
N TYR A 103 -13.30 -8.15 -28.18
CA TYR A 103 -12.11 -7.56 -27.59
C TYR A 103 -11.53 -6.48 -28.50
N ASN A 104 -10.71 -5.58 -27.96
CA ASN A 104 -9.95 -4.63 -28.76
C ASN A 104 -8.59 -5.23 -29.13
N ALA A 105 -8.32 -5.37 -30.44
CA ALA A 105 -7.06 -5.85 -30.97
C ALA A 105 -6.10 -4.68 -31.19
N SER A 106 -4.95 -4.70 -30.54
CA SER A 106 -3.86 -3.75 -30.79
C SER A 106 -2.82 -4.43 -31.68
N TYR A 107 -2.79 -4.09 -32.93
CA TYR A 107 -1.82 -4.61 -33.92
C TYR A 107 -0.55 -3.78 -33.89
N ILE A 108 0.57 -4.43 -33.58
CA ILE A 108 1.85 -3.76 -33.39
C ILE A 108 2.96 -4.47 -34.13
N TYR A 109 3.98 -3.73 -34.48
CA TYR A 109 5.28 -4.25 -34.89
C TYR A 109 6.36 -3.79 -33.92
N CYS A 110 7.28 -4.67 -33.57
CA CYS A 110 8.51 -4.28 -32.87
C CYS A 110 9.68 -5.21 -33.21
N ASP A 111 10.89 -4.68 -33.08
CA ASP A 111 12.12 -5.44 -33.22
C ASP A 111 12.53 -6.14 -31.90
N GLU A 112 13.57 -6.98 -31.95
CA GLU A 112 14.08 -7.70 -30.77
C GLU A 112 14.61 -6.75 -29.69
N GLU A 113 15.15 -5.59 -30.08
CA GLU A 113 15.65 -4.60 -29.14
C GLU A 113 14.50 -3.94 -28.35
N THR A 114 13.40 -3.58 -29.04
CA THR A 114 12.20 -3.08 -28.35
C THR A 114 11.64 -4.10 -27.38
N MET A 115 11.52 -5.36 -27.82
CA MET A 115 11.02 -6.44 -26.97
C MET A 115 11.90 -6.63 -25.70
N TYR A 116 13.18 -6.31 -25.79
CA TYR A 116 14.10 -6.36 -24.66
C TYR A 116 13.96 -5.15 -23.73
N ILE A 117 13.99 -3.91 -24.27
CA ILE A 117 14.01 -2.67 -23.47
C ILE A 117 12.62 -2.19 -23.04
N ALA A 118 11.55 -2.63 -23.70
CA ALA A 118 10.17 -2.36 -23.31
C ALA A 118 9.48 -3.56 -22.64
N ARG A 119 10.26 -4.41 -21.99
CA ARG A 119 9.76 -5.63 -21.32
C ARG A 119 8.86 -5.38 -20.11
N ASP A 120 8.78 -4.16 -19.62
CA ASP A 120 7.80 -3.67 -18.67
C ASP A 120 6.38 -3.58 -19.26
N GLN A 121 6.30 -3.36 -20.59
CA GLN A 121 5.05 -3.25 -21.35
C GLN A 121 4.73 -4.53 -22.11
N MET A 122 5.73 -5.19 -22.71
CA MET A 122 5.57 -6.40 -23.47
C MET A 122 6.76 -7.35 -23.30
N LYS A 123 6.50 -8.64 -23.17
CA LYS A 123 7.55 -9.64 -22.94
C LYS A 123 7.27 -10.91 -23.71
N LEU A 124 8.19 -11.30 -24.59
CA LEU A 124 8.12 -12.62 -25.23
C LEU A 124 8.38 -13.71 -24.17
N LEU A 125 7.44 -14.62 -24.05
CA LEU A 125 7.52 -15.74 -23.10
C LEU A 125 8.07 -16.98 -23.75
N GLU A 126 7.60 -17.27 -24.96
CA GLU A 126 7.95 -18.50 -25.70
C GLU A 126 7.96 -18.22 -27.19
N GLY A 127 8.79 -18.94 -27.96
CA GLY A 127 8.84 -18.84 -29.43
C GLY A 127 9.79 -17.76 -29.96
N ARG A 128 9.44 -17.16 -31.08
CA ARG A 128 10.21 -16.12 -31.79
C ARG A 128 9.29 -15.02 -32.35
N LEU A 129 9.86 -13.88 -32.70
CA LEU A 129 9.16 -12.82 -33.41
C LEU A 129 8.72 -13.27 -34.82
N PRO A 130 7.60 -12.72 -35.33
CA PRO A 130 7.10 -13.04 -36.69
C PRO A 130 8.03 -12.48 -37.78
N GLN A 131 8.24 -13.24 -38.81
CA GLN A 131 9.10 -12.86 -39.93
C GLN A 131 8.33 -12.78 -41.25
N LYS A 132 7.19 -13.48 -41.37
CA LYS A 132 6.36 -13.49 -42.60
C LYS A 132 5.03 -12.80 -42.32
N GLU A 133 4.35 -12.43 -43.41
CA GLU A 133 3.05 -11.74 -43.35
C GLU A 133 1.95 -12.55 -42.63
N ASP A 134 2.00 -13.89 -42.74
CA ASP A 134 1.04 -14.81 -42.09
C ASP A 134 1.46 -15.32 -40.72
N GLU A 135 2.50 -14.74 -40.12
CA GLU A 135 2.99 -15.09 -38.81
C GLU A 135 2.62 -14.03 -37.78
N VAL A 136 2.27 -14.48 -36.55
CA VAL A 136 1.93 -13.59 -35.44
C VAL A 136 2.54 -14.05 -34.12
N VAL A 137 2.80 -13.09 -33.24
CA VAL A 137 2.96 -13.36 -31.80
C VAL A 137 1.73 -12.82 -31.11
N VAL A 138 1.11 -13.66 -30.29
CA VAL A 138 -0.12 -13.31 -29.57
C VAL A 138 0.11 -13.35 -28.07
N SER A 139 -0.71 -12.62 -27.34
CA SER A 139 -0.61 -12.65 -25.90
C SER A 139 -1.19 -13.92 -25.28
N ARG A 140 -0.72 -14.26 -24.10
CA ARG A 140 -1.30 -15.37 -23.31
C ARG A 140 -2.76 -15.08 -22.96
N TYR A 141 -3.13 -13.81 -22.77
CA TYR A 141 -4.50 -13.40 -22.53
C TYR A 141 -5.39 -13.67 -23.73
N PHE A 142 -4.92 -13.35 -24.94
CA PHE A 142 -5.60 -13.67 -26.20
C PHE A 142 -5.87 -15.18 -26.32
N LEU A 143 -4.85 -15.99 -26.16
CA LEU A 143 -5.00 -17.45 -26.26
C LEU A 143 -6.01 -18.00 -25.25
N SER A 144 -5.98 -17.52 -24.02
CA SER A 144 -6.87 -18.01 -22.96
C SER A 144 -8.33 -17.63 -23.15
N ASN A 145 -8.63 -16.53 -23.83
CA ASN A 145 -10.00 -16.01 -23.96
C ASN A 145 -10.56 -16.11 -25.36
N TYR A 146 -9.72 -16.02 -26.39
CA TYR A 146 -10.16 -15.90 -27.79
C TYR A 146 -9.45 -16.88 -28.74
N GLY A 147 -8.31 -17.40 -28.38
CA GLY A 147 -7.42 -18.16 -29.26
C GLY A 147 -7.67 -19.67 -29.32
N ALA A 148 -8.75 -20.18 -28.77
CA ALA A 148 -9.13 -21.61 -28.82
C ALA A 148 -8.01 -22.62 -28.52
N ASP A 149 -7.22 -22.37 -27.48
CA ASP A 149 -6.08 -23.23 -27.01
C ASP A 149 -4.95 -23.44 -28.04
N ALA A 150 -4.78 -22.52 -29.00
CA ALA A 150 -3.73 -22.63 -30.00
C ALA A 150 -2.32 -22.49 -29.39
N GLY A 151 -1.43 -23.41 -29.76
CA GLY A 151 -0.03 -23.38 -29.40
C GLY A 151 0.89 -22.81 -30.49
N ILE A 152 2.19 -22.75 -30.19
CA ILE A 152 3.19 -22.33 -31.21
C ILE A 152 3.18 -23.31 -32.38
N GLY A 153 3.10 -22.75 -33.61
CA GLY A 153 2.99 -23.49 -34.87
C GLY A 153 1.55 -23.80 -35.30
N GLU A 154 0.56 -23.50 -34.47
CA GLU A 154 -0.85 -23.63 -34.78
C GLU A 154 -1.42 -22.31 -35.33
N LYS A 155 -2.60 -22.36 -35.89
CA LYS A 155 -3.27 -21.21 -36.51
C LYS A 155 -4.29 -20.60 -35.56
N VAL A 156 -4.35 -19.28 -35.57
CA VAL A 156 -5.40 -18.47 -34.89
C VAL A 156 -6.15 -17.68 -35.93
N MET A 157 -7.44 -17.44 -35.70
CA MET A 157 -8.26 -16.57 -36.54
C MET A 157 -8.23 -15.16 -35.96
N LEU A 158 -7.79 -14.20 -36.75
CA LEU A 158 -7.98 -12.79 -36.48
C LEU A 158 -9.21 -12.29 -37.22
N SER A 159 -10.00 -11.42 -36.62
CA SER A 159 -11.32 -11.02 -37.13
C SER A 159 -11.61 -9.53 -36.88
N SER A 160 -10.62 -8.68 -37.16
CA SER A 160 -10.81 -7.23 -37.16
C SER A 160 -10.95 -6.70 -38.59
N GLU A 161 -11.25 -5.44 -38.77
CA GLU A 161 -11.44 -4.81 -40.06
C GLU A 161 -10.19 -4.87 -40.95
N SER A 162 -9.03 -4.48 -40.42
CA SER A 162 -7.76 -4.45 -41.13
C SER A 162 -7.07 -5.81 -41.23
N PHE A 163 -7.29 -6.68 -40.23
CA PHE A 163 -6.62 -7.99 -40.15
C PHE A 163 -7.64 -9.11 -39.93
N HIS A 164 -8.01 -9.74 -41.06
CA HIS A 164 -8.97 -10.84 -41.06
C HIS A 164 -8.38 -12.07 -41.74
N GLY A 165 -8.36 -13.21 -41.04
CA GLY A 165 -7.85 -14.45 -41.59
C GLY A 165 -7.11 -15.34 -40.62
N GLU A 166 -6.55 -16.44 -41.16
CA GLU A 166 -5.76 -17.40 -40.38
C GLU A 166 -4.28 -17.00 -40.33
N TYR A 167 -3.74 -16.87 -39.14
CA TYR A 167 -2.34 -16.55 -38.87
C TYR A 167 -1.67 -17.66 -38.06
N THR A 168 -0.39 -17.93 -38.34
CA THR A 168 0.40 -18.92 -37.62
C THR A 168 1.04 -18.32 -36.37
N VAL A 169 0.81 -18.88 -35.25
CA VAL A 169 1.40 -18.42 -33.96
C VAL A 169 2.88 -18.82 -33.90
N THR A 170 3.79 -17.86 -33.92
CA THR A 170 5.24 -18.10 -33.82
C THR A 170 5.81 -17.84 -32.44
N GLY A 171 5.07 -17.16 -31.60
CA GLY A 171 5.46 -16.90 -30.21
C GLY A 171 4.27 -16.50 -29.34
N ILE A 172 4.49 -16.58 -28.05
CA ILE A 172 3.53 -16.19 -27.02
C ILE A 172 4.17 -15.11 -26.17
N MET A 173 3.47 -14.00 -25.96
CA MET A 173 3.94 -12.89 -25.13
C MET A 173 3.02 -12.61 -23.94
N GLU A 174 3.51 -11.81 -23.02
CA GLU A 174 2.73 -11.16 -21.96
C GLU A 174 2.57 -9.69 -22.36
N GLY A 175 1.35 -9.25 -22.60
CA GLY A 175 1.02 -7.86 -22.91
C GLY A 175 0.67 -7.07 -21.66
N TYR A 176 0.70 -5.75 -21.76
CA TYR A 176 0.45 -4.84 -20.67
C TYR A 176 -1.05 -4.54 -20.53
N LYS A 177 -1.60 -4.73 -19.33
CA LYS A 177 -2.99 -4.33 -18.98
C LYS A 177 -4.11 -4.88 -19.89
N GLU A 178 -3.87 -5.97 -20.61
CA GLU A 178 -4.82 -6.51 -21.58
C GLU A 178 -6.21 -6.83 -21.01
N LYS A 179 -6.24 -7.33 -19.79
CA LYS A 179 -7.50 -7.65 -19.10
C LYS A 179 -8.30 -6.40 -18.74
N GLU A 180 -7.62 -5.30 -18.38
CA GLU A 180 -8.26 -4.06 -17.92
C GLU A 180 -8.89 -3.28 -19.08
N VAL A 181 -8.19 -3.29 -20.21
CA VAL A 181 -8.68 -2.58 -21.40
C VAL A 181 -9.55 -3.46 -22.29
N ASN A 182 -9.85 -4.68 -21.85
CA ASN A 182 -10.49 -5.73 -22.66
C ASN A 182 -9.85 -5.80 -24.05
N GLY A 183 -8.54 -5.73 -24.09
CA GLY A 183 -7.76 -5.66 -25.31
C GLY A 183 -6.70 -6.75 -25.37
N SER A 184 -6.17 -6.97 -26.54
CA SER A 184 -5.09 -7.92 -26.75
C SER A 184 -4.08 -7.40 -27.75
N SER A 185 -2.81 -7.46 -27.39
CA SER A 185 -1.72 -7.08 -28.28
C SER A 185 -1.37 -8.23 -29.20
N ILE A 186 -1.33 -7.95 -30.48
CA ILE A 186 -0.99 -8.89 -31.56
C ILE A 186 0.20 -8.33 -32.31
N LEU A 187 1.31 -9.05 -32.31
CA LEU A 187 2.55 -8.61 -32.93
C LEU A 187 2.63 -9.18 -34.36
N LEU A 188 2.81 -8.32 -35.33
CA LEU A 188 2.94 -8.63 -36.74
C LEU A 188 4.38 -8.48 -37.24
N SER A 189 4.69 -9.05 -38.39
CA SER A 189 5.99 -8.91 -39.04
C SER A 189 6.15 -7.52 -39.69
N LYS A 190 7.40 -7.12 -39.97
CA LYS A 190 7.70 -5.91 -40.74
C LYS A 190 7.18 -6.00 -42.20
N GLU A 191 7.07 -7.21 -42.73
CA GLU A 191 6.48 -7.43 -44.05
C GLU A 191 4.98 -7.14 -44.05
N ALA A 192 4.26 -7.62 -43.03
CA ALA A 192 2.85 -7.32 -42.84
C ALA A 192 2.61 -5.81 -42.60
N LEU A 193 3.46 -5.15 -41.82
CA LEU A 193 3.40 -3.68 -41.60
C LEU A 193 3.51 -2.93 -42.96
N LYS A 194 4.53 -3.22 -43.77
CA LYS A 194 4.73 -2.53 -45.06
C LYS A 194 3.68 -2.85 -46.13
N GLY A 195 3.00 -3.97 -45.98
CA GLY A 195 1.85 -4.38 -46.82
C GLY A 195 0.51 -3.79 -46.40
N TRP A 196 0.41 -3.21 -45.22
CA TRP A 196 -0.84 -2.66 -44.70
C TRP A 196 -1.21 -1.33 -45.38
N SER A 197 -2.50 -1.15 -45.73
CA SER A 197 -2.98 0.02 -46.47
C SER A 197 -2.92 1.33 -45.69
N GLY A 198 -2.92 1.27 -44.34
CA GLY A 198 -2.78 2.41 -43.41
C GLY A 198 -1.33 2.75 -43.05
N TYR A 199 -0.33 2.13 -43.69
CA TYR A 199 1.07 2.36 -43.36
C TYR A 199 1.52 3.81 -43.64
N ASP A 200 1.93 4.52 -42.59
CA ASP A 200 2.57 5.81 -42.66
C ASP A 200 4.07 5.68 -42.31
N PRO A 201 5.00 5.97 -43.26
CA PRO A 201 6.44 5.90 -42.98
C PRO A 201 6.91 6.86 -41.89
N ALA A 202 6.11 7.83 -41.48
CA ALA A 202 6.43 8.80 -40.44
C ALA A 202 5.83 8.48 -39.03
N ASP A 203 5.24 7.31 -38.82
CA ASP A 203 4.58 6.95 -37.55
C ASP A 203 5.34 5.89 -36.71
N TYR A 204 6.65 5.76 -36.98
CA TYR A 204 7.51 4.93 -36.13
C TYR A 204 7.72 5.56 -34.76
N ARG A 205 8.06 4.71 -33.81
CA ARG A 205 8.53 5.10 -32.47
C ARG A 205 9.87 4.44 -32.19
N ALA A 206 10.79 5.20 -31.58
CA ALA A 206 12.06 4.68 -31.12
C ALA A 206 12.12 4.66 -29.58
N TYR A 207 12.18 3.48 -29.03
CA TYR A 207 12.48 3.28 -27.62
C TYR A 207 13.99 3.36 -27.41
N VAL A 208 14.47 4.21 -26.52
CA VAL A 208 15.90 4.43 -26.35
C VAL A 208 16.39 4.15 -24.94
N HIS A 209 17.58 3.54 -24.87
CA HIS A 209 18.29 3.28 -23.62
C HIS A 209 19.67 3.90 -23.67
N PHE A 210 19.96 4.87 -22.79
CA PHE A 210 21.19 5.64 -22.78
C PHE A 210 22.39 4.83 -22.29
N LYS A 211 23.59 5.10 -22.83
CA LYS A 211 24.84 4.42 -22.39
C LYS A 211 25.25 4.76 -20.97
N ASN A 212 25.04 5.99 -20.55
CA ASN A 212 25.54 6.53 -19.29
C ASN A 212 24.42 6.95 -18.35
N GLU A 213 23.27 6.31 -18.44
CA GLU A 213 22.07 6.65 -17.70
C GLU A 213 22.29 6.70 -16.17
N GLN A 214 23.17 5.85 -15.63
CA GLN A 214 23.47 5.82 -14.18
C GLN A 214 24.22 7.05 -13.67
N GLN A 215 24.90 7.78 -14.56
CA GLN A 215 25.68 8.96 -14.22
C GLN A 215 24.89 10.27 -14.37
N MET A 216 23.78 10.24 -15.10
CA MET A 216 22.91 11.38 -15.37
C MET A 216 21.80 11.44 -14.32
N ASP A 217 21.47 12.63 -13.83
CA ASP A 217 20.25 12.83 -13.03
C ASP A 217 19.00 12.95 -13.93
N GLU A 218 17.81 13.13 -13.35
CA GLU A 218 16.54 13.25 -14.08
C GLU A 218 16.55 14.46 -15.04
N THR A 219 17.07 15.58 -14.56
CA THR A 219 17.13 16.82 -15.33
C THR A 219 18.11 16.71 -16.50
N GLU A 220 19.29 16.16 -16.26
CA GLU A 220 20.30 15.95 -17.30
C GLU A 220 19.83 14.98 -18.39
N LEU A 221 19.18 13.87 -17.98
CA LEU A 221 18.65 12.88 -18.91
C LEU A 221 17.53 13.47 -19.78
N THR A 222 16.62 14.20 -19.15
CA THR A 222 15.52 14.87 -19.85
C THR A 222 16.04 15.95 -20.78
N ALA A 223 17.00 16.77 -20.33
CA ALA A 223 17.61 17.81 -21.15
C ALA A 223 18.35 17.21 -22.36
N ARG A 224 19.13 16.13 -22.16
CA ARG A 224 19.85 15.47 -23.25
C ARG A 224 18.90 14.84 -24.28
N SER A 225 17.82 14.19 -23.80
CA SER A 225 16.79 13.64 -24.68
C SER A 225 16.15 14.73 -25.55
N ARG A 226 15.83 15.89 -24.96
CA ARG A 226 15.25 17.04 -25.66
C ARG A 226 16.26 17.70 -26.61
N GLU A 227 17.54 17.76 -26.25
CA GLU A 227 18.61 18.28 -27.11
C GLU A 227 18.76 17.45 -28.40
N ILE A 228 18.74 16.11 -28.28
CA ILE A 228 18.77 15.18 -29.42
C ILE A 228 17.53 15.41 -30.31
N ALA A 229 16.34 15.56 -29.70
CA ALA A 229 15.12 15.85 -30.46
C ALA A 229 15.27 17.12 -31.29
N LYS A 230 15.83 18.21 -30.74
CA LYS A 230 16.08 19.46 -31.43
C LYS A 230 17.14 19.33 -32.52
N GLU A 231 18.24 18.63 -32.26
CA GLU A 231 19.35 18.45 -33.21
C GLU A 231 18.92 17.71 -34.48
N TYR A 232 18.04 16.69 -34.32
CA TYR A 232 17.54 15.87 -35.43
C TYR A 232 16.12 16.24 -35.86
N GLN A 233 15.55 17.35 -35.39
CA GLN A 233 14.22 17.86 -35.75
C GLN A 233 13.11 16.83 -35.49
N LEU A 234 13.21 16.07 -34.39
CA LEU A 234 12.22 15.11 -33.94
C LEU A 234 11.23 15.76 -32.98
N GLU A 235 10.07 15.14 -32.80
CA GLU A 235 9.14 15.51 -31.72
C GLU A 235 9.77 15.30 -30.34
N MET A 236 9.30 16.05 -29.33
CA MET A 236 9.81 15.93 -27.97
C MET A 236 9.58 14.51 -27.42
N PRO A 237 10.59 13.90 -26.83
CA PRO A 237 10.50 12.51 -26.39
C PRO A 237 9.61 12.38 -25.14
N ILE A 238 8.87 11.29 -25.07
CA ILE A 238 8.08 10.89 -23.91
C ILE A 238 9.01 10.14 -22.94
N MET A 239 9.18 10.67 -21.73
CA MET A 239 10.04 10.06 -20.72
C MET A 239 9.35 8.88 -20.00
N ASN A 240 10.09 7.81 -19.72
CA ASN A 240 9.59 6.69 -18.93
C ASN A 240 9.47 7.09 -17.44
N LEU A 241 8.28 7.49 -17.03
CA LEU A 241 8.01 7.93 -15.67
C LEU A 241 8.32 6.86 -14.59
N SER A 242 8.10 5.59 -14.92
CA SER A 242 8.41 4.48 -13.99
C SER A 242 9.91 4.34 -13.76
N TYR A 243 10.71 4.46 -14.80
CA TYR A 243 12.16 4.46 -14.73
C TYR A 243 12.68 5.67 -13.95
N MET A 244 12.21 6.89 -14.30
CA MET A 244 12.58 8.13 -13.64
C MET A 244 12.28 8.08 -12.15
N LYS A 245 11.08 7.68 -11.76
CA LYS A 245 10.66 7.55 -10.37
C LYS A 245 11.55 6.60 -9.56
N PHE A 246 11.96 5.48 -10.16
CA PHE A 246 12.74 4.47 -9.45
C PHE A 246 14.22 4.81 -9.37
N TYR A 247 14.84 5.22 -10.47
CA TYR A 247 16.30 5.39 -10.57
C TYR A 247 16.77 6.83 -10.33
N LYS A 248 15.99 7.82 -10.71
CA LYS A 248 16.42 9.21 -10.71
C LYS A 248 15.90 10.00 -9.52
N GLN A 249 14.71 9.67 -9.02
CA GLN A 249 14.19 10.36 -7.84
C GLN A 249 14.87 9.87 -6.55
N PRO A 250 15.18 10.78 -5.62
CA PRO A 250 15.81 10.42 -4.36
C PRO A 250 14.91 9.50 -3.54
N VAL A 251 15.53 8.57 -2.79
CA VAL A 251 14.79 7.68 -1.88
C VAL A 251 13.87 8.51 -0.99
N ASN A 252 12.58 8.20 -1.04
CA ASN A 252 11.59 8.94 -0.25
C ASN A 252 11.83 8.75 1.25
N VAL A 253 12.47 9.75 1.86
CA VAL A 253 12.84 9.76 3.29
C VAL A 253 11.61 9.60 4.18
N SER A 254 10.46 10.09 3.75
CA SER A 254 9.19 9.97 4.50
C SER A 254 8.72 8.52 4.55
N MET A 255 8.86 7.75 3.46
CA MET A 255 8.54 6.32 3.45
C MET A 255 9.47 5.54 4.40
N LEU A 256 10.77 5.84 4.37
CA LEU A 256 11.72 5.24 5.29
C LEU A 256 11.38 5.58 6.75
N ALA A 257 11.00 6.83 7.03
CA ALA A 257 10.57 7.28 8.36
C ALA A 257 9.29 6.58 8.82
N LEU A 258 8.32 6.35 7.92
CA LEU A 258 7.10 5.61 8.22
C LEU A 258 7.41 4.15 8.63
N VAL A 259 8.20 3.44 7.81
CA VAL A 259 8.62 2.05 8.10
C VAL A 259 9.41 1.99 9.42
N ALA A 260 10.33 2.92 9.63
CA ALA A 260 11.08 3.04 10.89
C ALA A 260 10.15 3.33 12.08
N GLY A 261 9.13 4.17 11.90
CA GLY A 261 8.12 4.47 12.91
C GLY A 261 7.33 3.22 13.34
N ILE A 262 6.87 2.43 12.39
CA ILE A 262 6.20 1.15 12.66
C ILE A 262 7.16 0.19 13.39
N ALA A 263 8.42 0.08 12.95
CA ALA A 263 9.41 -0.76 13.61
C ALA A 263 9.65 -0.32 15.07
N VAL A 264 9.74 0.97 15.31
CA VAL A 264 9.89 1.53 16.68
C VAL A 264 8.67 1.19 17.56
N LEU A 265 7.46 1.32 17.04
CA LEU A 265 6.24 0.93 17.77
C LEU A 265 6.24 -0.57 18.12
N VAL A 266 6.64 -1.44 17.18
CA VAL A 266 6.78 -2.89 17.42
C VAL A 266 7.85 -3.18 18.49
N ILE A 267 9.00 -2.50 18.44
CA ILE A 267 10.06 -2.64 19.43
C ILE A 267 9.58 -2.21 20.83
N ILE A 268 8.86 -1.09 20.94
CA ILE A 268 8.27 -0.62 22.19
C ILE A 268 7.25 -1.64 22.71
N GLY A 269 6.39 -2.18 21.83
CA GLY A 269 5.43 -3.23 22.17
C GLY A 269 6.10 -4.47 22.73
N GLY A 270 7.05 -5.01 21.99
CA GLY A 270 7.83 -6.17 22.41
C GLY A 270 8.58 -5.94 23.72
N TYR A 271 9.17 -4.75 23.91
CA TYR A 271 9.80 -4.35 25.17
C TYR A 271 8.82 -4.42 26.34
N VAL A 272 7.64 -3.81 26.23
CA VAL A 272 6.64 -3.76 27.31
C VAL A 272 6.16 -5.16 27.67
N VAL A 273 5.87 -5.99 26.66
CA VAL A 273 5.43 -7.38 26.85
C VAL A 273 6.50 -8.22 27.53
N ILE A 274 7.72 -8.21 27.02
CA ILE A 274 8.83 -8.99 27.57
C ILE A 274 9.14 -8.55 29.00
N GLN A 275 9.19 -7.23 29.24
CA GLN A 275 9.40 -6.66 30.59
C GLN A 275 8.31 -7.10 31.55
N SER A 276 7.04 -7.09 31.15
CA SER A 276 5.90 -7.53 31.97
C SER A 276 6.04 -8.99 32.38
N ILE A 277 6.32 -9.89 31.42
CA ILE A 277 6.47 -11.33 31.69
C ILE A 277 7.66 -11.58 32.64
N PHE A 278 8.82 -10.98 32.40
CA PHE A 278 9.98 -11.14 33.26
C PHE A 278 9.77 -10.57 34.67
N ARG A 279 9.09 -9.43 34.80
CA ARG A 279 8.79 -8.84 36.11
C ARG A 279 7.93 -9.78 36.97
N ILE A 280 6.91 -10.41 36.38
CA ILE A 280 6.06 -11.36 37.09
C ILE A 280 6.88 -12.60 37.44
N SER A 281 7.64 -13.12 36.50
CA SER A 281 8.54 -14.25 36.73
C SER A 281 9.51 -14.07 37.92
N ILE A 282 10.06 -12.88 38.05
CA ILE A 282 10.99 -12.59 39.14
C ILE A 282 10.28 -12.48 40.46
N ASN A 283 9.08 -11.88 40.47
CA ASN A 283 8.26 -11.83 41.70
C ASN A 283 7.94 -13.24 42.25
N ASP A 284 7.64 -14.18 41.34
CA ASP A 284 7.40 -15.58 41.77
C ASP A 284 8.66 -16.29 42.31
N LYS A 285 9.86 -15.84 41.84
CA LYS A 285 11.15 -16.41 42.29
C LYS A 285 11.84 -15.67 43.43
N ILE A 286 11.22 -14.64 44.00
CA ILE A 286 11.82 -13.83 45.07
C ILE A 286 12.29 -14.72 46.22
N GLN A 287 11.46 -15.65 46.70
CA GLN A 287 11.81 -16.59 47.75
C GLN A 287 12.98 -17.49 47.34
N SER A 288 12.98 -18.07 46.16
CA SER A 288 14.07 -18.91 45.65
C SER A 288 15.40 -18.16 45.52
N TYR A 289 15.35 -16.91 45.09
CA TYR A 289 16.57 -16.05 45.02
C TYR A 289 17.03 -15.66 46.42
N GLY A 290 16.10 -15.42 47.34
CA GLY A 290 16.41 -15.22 48.76
C GLY A 290 17.10 -16.44 49.40
N GLN A 291 16.59 -17.64 49.19
CA GLN A 291 17.21 -18.88 49.62
C GLN A 291 18.63 -19.09 49.02
N LEU A 292 18.81 -18.78 47.73
CA LEU A 292 20.14 -18.81 47.13
C LEU A 292 21.11 -17.82 47.77
N ARG A 293 20.62 -16.67 48.22
CA ARG A 293 21.44 -15.69 48.93
C ARG A 293 21.79 -16.10 50.33
N THR A 294 20.93 -16.84 51.05
CA THR A 294 21.28 -17.39 52.38
C THR A 294 22.39 -18.45 52.30
N ILE A 295 22.52 -19.14 51.14
CA ILE A 295 23.59 -20.14 50.88
C ILE A 295 24.86 -19.45 50.33
N GLY A 296 24.90 -18.09 50.25
CA GLY A 296 26.08 -17.32 49.87
C GLY A 296 26.16 -16.87 48.43
N THR A 297 25.08 -17.00 47.63
CA THR A 297 25.07 -16.48 46.26
C THR A 297 25.10 -14.94 46.23
N THR A 298 26.04 -14.39 45.46
CA THR A 298 26.19 -12.92 45.35
C THR A 298 25.16 -12.28 44.43
N PRO A 299 24.84 -10.98 44.59
CA PRO A 299 24.00 -10.23 43.67
C PRO A 299 24.45 -10.29 42.21
N LYS A 300 25.80 -10.32 41.95
CA LYS A 300 26.38 -10.45 40.61
C LYS A 300 26.05 -11.80 39.98
N GLN A 301 26.05 -12.89 40.74
CA GLN A 301 25.71 -14.22 40.28
C GLN A 301 24.21 -14.33 39.97
N ILE A 302 23.31 -13.78 40.78
CA ILE A 302 21.87 -13.73 40.48
C ILE A 302 21.59 -12.93 39.21
N ARG A 303 22.24 -11.76 39.06
CA ARG A 303 22.19 -11.01 37.80
C ARG A 303 22.59 -11.85 36.59
N SER A 304 23.66 -12.62 36.75
CA SER A 304 24.18 -13.47 35.67
C SER A 304 23.23 -14.60 35.30
N ILE A 305 22.58 -15.23 36.30
CA ILE A 305 21.57 -16.29 36.09
C ILE A 305 20.40 -15.73 35.29
N VAL A 306 19.77 -14.64 35.73
CA VAL A 306 18.62 -14.05 35.06
C VAL A 306 18.95 -13.53 33.65
N LYS A 307 20.16 -12.92 33.48
CA LYS A 307 20.63 -12.50 32.14
C LYS A 307 20.85 -13.68 31.20
N LYS A 308 21.37 -14.81 31.69
CA LYS A 308 21.57 -16.02 30.88
C LYS A 308 20.24 -16.66 30.49
N GLU A 309 19.26 -16.73 31.42
CA GLU A 309 17.89 -17.16 31.10
C GLU A 309 17.27 -16.28 30.03
N GLY A 310 17.27 -14.97 30.23
CA GLY A 310 16.69 -14.02 29.28
C GLY A 310 17.34 -14.04 27.92
N ARG A 311 18.68 -14.19 27.87
CA ARG A 311 19.39 -14.33 26.60
C ARG A 311 19.04 -15.62 25.85
N PHE A 312 18.95 -16.74 26.56
CA PHE A 312 18.62 -18.03 25.96
C PHE A 312 17.21 -18.00 25.36
N LEU A 313 16.22 -17.53 26.13
CA LEU A 313 14.84 -17.39 25.67
C LEU A 313 14.71 -16.35 24.55
N GLY A 314 15.48 -15.27 24.64
CA GLY A 314 15.55 -14.25 23.61
C GLY A 314 16.07 -14.79 22.28
N TRP A 315 17.21 -15.50 22.29
CA TRP A 315 17.75 -16.06 21.05
C TRP A 315 16.86 -17.15 20.46
N ALA A 316 16.23 -18.00 21.29
CA ALA A 316 15.27 -18.98 20.82
C ALA A 316 14.07 -18.30 20.11
N GLY A 317 13.52 -17.23 20.75
CA GLY A 317 12.41 -16.47 20.15
C GLY A 317 12.83 -15.72 18.89
N ILE A 318 13.99 -15.04 18.88
CA ILE A 318 14.51 -14.33 17.72
C ILE A 318 14.69 -15.29 16.53
N GLY A 319 15.31 -16.47 16.75
CA GLY A 319 15.52 -17.45 15.69
C GLY A 319 14.20 -17.95 15.08
N ILE A 320 13.22 -18.29 15.91
CA ILE A 320 11.89 -18.69 15.45
C ILE A 320 11.21 -17.52 14.70
N GLY A 321 11.30 -16.30 15.24
CA GLY A 321 10.70 -15.13 14.62
C GLY A 321 11.29 -14.79 13.26
N ILE A 322 12.61 -14.86 13.12
CA ILE A 322 13.30 -14.68 11.82
C ILE A 322 12.83 -15.74 10.81
N LEU A 323 12.80 -17.02 11.23
CA LEU A 323 12.36 -18.09 10.34
C LEU A 323 10.92 -17.88 9.85
N LEU A 324 10.00 -17.54 10.75
CA LEU A 324 8.61 -17.27 10.39
C LEU A 324 8.47 -16.00 9.54
N GLY A 325 9.21 -14.94 9.86
CA GLY A 325 9.17 -13.69 9.11
C GLY A 325 9.74 -13.83 7.70
N CYS A 326 10.85 -14.55 7.53
CA CYS A 326 11.41 -14.86 6.22
C CYS A 326 10.50 -15.79 5.42
N ALA A 327 9.90 -16.80 6.05
CA ALA A 327 8.97 -17.72 5.36
C ALA A 327 7.70 -16.99 4.88
N ALA A 328 7.10 -16.15 5.72
CA ALA A 328 5.95 -15.34 5.35
C ALA A 328 6.30 -14.32 4.25
N GLY A 329 7.47 -13.66 4.36
CA GLY A 329 7.96 -12.76 3.33
C GLY A 329 8.21 -13.46 2.00
N PHE A 330 8.82 -14.62 1.99
CA PHE A 330 9.04 -15.40 0.77
C PHE A 330 7.74 -15.88 0.14
N ALA A 331 6.77 -16.30 0.94
CA ALA A 331 5.48 -16.75 0.43
C ALA A 331 4.71 -15.64 -0.30
N LEU A 332 4.83 -14.39 0.14
CA LEU A 332 4.12 -13.25 -0.45
C LEU A 332 4.94 -12.50 -1.51
N PHE A 333 6.27 -12.45 -1.35
CA PHE A 333 7.17 -11.63 -2.17
C PHE A 333 8.23 -12.46 -2.88
N SER A 334 7.91 -13.66 -3.37
CA SER A 334 8.85 -14.56 -4.04
C SER A 334 9.51 -13.92 -5.27
N ARG A 335 8.78 -13.12 -6.04
CA ARG A 335 9.31 -12.38 -7.21
C ARG A 335 10.38 -11.34 -6.85
N GLY A 336 10.35 -10.82 -5.61
CA GLY A 336 11.36 -9.89 -5.08
C GLY A 336 12.43 -10.55 -4.22
N PHE A 337 12.63 -11.86 -4.36
CA PHE A 337 13.65 -12.58 -3.59
C PHE A 337 15.06 -12.16 -4.00
N ASN A 338 15.82 -11.66 -3.03
CA ASN A 338 17.22 -11.34 -3.17
C ASN A 338 17.96 -11.84 -1.93
N LEU A 339 18.93 -12.73 -2.11
CA LEU A 339 19.68 -13.36 -1.03
C LEU A 339 20.37 -12.36 -0.10
N LEU A 340 20.91 -11.28 -0.67
CA LEU A 340 21.59 -10.23 0.09
C LEU A 340 20.60 -9.46 0.99
N PHE A 341 19.41 -9.16 0.47
CA PHE A 341 18.35 -8.47 1.21
C PHE A 341 17.80 -9.32 2.35
N TYR A 342 17.61 -10.62 2.12
CA TYR A 342 17.20 -11.54 3.17
C TYR A 342 18.29 -11.70 4.23
N ALA A 343 19.57 -11.78 3.84
CA ALA A 343 20.69 -11.81 4.78
C ALA A 343 20.74 -10.52 5.63
N ALA A 344 20.57 -9.34 5.01
CA ALA A 344 20.50 -8.06 5.70
C ALA A 344 19.30 -8.00 6.67
N ALA A 345 18.12 -8.47 6.25
CA ALA A 345 16.92 -8.53 7.11
C ALA A 345 17.14 -9.45 8.33
N ILE A 346 17.76 -10.60 8.15
CA ILE A 346 18.12 -11.54 9.24
C ILE A 346 19.07 -10.87 10.24
N VAL A 347 20.15 -10.25 9.75
CA VAL A 347 21.14 -9.59 10.62
C VAL A 347 20.50 -8.42 11.37
N LEU A 348 19.78 -7.55 10.67
CA LEU A 348 19.15 -6.39 11.27
C LEU A 348 18.09 -6.80 12.31
N THR A 349 17.25 -7.80 12.00
CA THR A 349 16.27 -8.34 12.95
C THR A 349 16.94 -8.96 14.18
N ALA A 350 18.06 -9.70 14.00
CA ALA A 350 18.80 -10.27 15.11
C ALA A 350 19.38 -9.18 16.02
N LEU A 351 19.90 -8.10 15.44
CA LEU A 351 20.43 -6.95 16.21
C LEU A 351 19.31 -6.23 16.97
N LEU A 352 18.22 -5.89 16.30
CA LEU A 352 17.06 -5.18 16.89
C LEU A 352 16.37 -6.04 17.96
N GLY A 353 16.15 -7.33 17.70
CA GLY A 353 15.59 -8.27 18.64
C GLY A 353 16.47 -8.43 19.88
N ARG A 354 17.80 -8.56 19.69
CA ARG A 354 18.76 -8.60 20.79
C ARG A 354 18.76 -7.30 21.61
N PHE A 355 18.67 -6.15 20.97
CA PHE A 355 18.58 -4.85 21.61
C PHE A 355 17.31 -4.78 22.46
N MET A 356 16.15 -5.11 21.88
CA MET A 356 14.84 -5.14 22.53
C MET A 356 14.86 -6.03 23.79
N VAL A 357 15.29 -7.29 23.66
CA VAL A 357 15.38 -8.23 24.78
C VAL A 357 16.34 -7.72 25.86
N SER A 358 17.49 -7.20 25.46
CA SER A 358 18.52 -6.69 26.40
C SER A 358 17.99 -5.53 27.26
N ILE A 359 17.24 -4.63 26.67
CA ILE A 359 16.61 -3.51 27.42
C ILE A 359 15.46 -4.03 28.30
N ALA A 360 14.63 -4.92 27.77
CA ALA A 360 13.46 -5.44 28.48
C ALA A 360 13.84 -6.16 29.80
N ILE A 361 14.94 -6.90 29.80
CA ILE A 361 15.39 -7.63 30.98
C ILE A 361 16.20 -6.80 31.98
N ARG A 362 16.65 -5.57 31.66
CA ARG A 362 17.50 -4.74 32.55
C ARG A 362 16.85 -4.45 33.91
N ARG A 363 15.59 -3.97 33.91
CA ARG A 363 14.85 -3.66 35.15
C ARG A 363 14.55 -4.92 35.98
N PRO A 364 13.98 -6.01 35.41
CA PRO A 364 13.80 -7.27 36.07
C PRO A 364 15.08 -7.82 36.74
N VAL A 365 16.18 -7.82 35.99
CA VAL A 365 17.49 -8.26 36.51
C VAL A 365 17.95 -7.42 37.73
N LYS A 366 17.72 -6.09 37.70
CA LYS A 366 18.07 -5.22 38.84
C LYS A 366 17.24 -5.53 40.08
N ILE A 367 15.94 -5.82 39.91
CA ILE A 367 15.03 -6.20 41.00
C ILE A 367 15.50 -7.53 41.61
N ALA A 368 15.71 -8.57 40.80
CA ALA A 368 16.16 -9.89 41.25
C ALA A 368 17.46 -9.83 42.10
N ALA A 369 18.39 -8.98 41.67
CA ALA A 369 19.68 -8.85 42.36
C ALA A 369 19.64 -7.99 43.63
N GLY A 370 18.63 -7.14 43.78
CA GLY A 370 18.45 -6.26 44.95
C GLY A 370 17.78 -6.90 46.14
N ILE A 371 17.22 -8.12 46.00
CA ILE A 371 16.45 -8.78 47.06
C ILE A 371 17.36 -9.18 48.23
N SER A 372 17.06 -8.75 49.47
CA SER A 372 17.76 -9.18 50.67
C SER A 372 17.22 -10.54 51.14
N PRO A 373 18.04 -11.37 51.84
CA PRO A 373 17.56 -12.64 52.41
C PRO A 373 16.37 -12.44 53.33
N ILE A 374 16.41 -11.40 54.17
CA ILE A 374 15.36 -11.06 55.16
C ILE A 374 14.07 -10.61 54.48
N GLU A 375 14.18 -9.78 53.45
CA GLU A 375 13.04 -9.38 52.63
C GLU A 375 12.39 -10.55 51.90
N ALA A 376 13.18 -11.49 51.40
CA ALA A 376 12.68 -12.67 50.69
C ALA A 376 11.87 -13.60 51.61
N VAL A 377 12.29 -13.78 52.88
CA VAL A 377 11.57 -14.57 53.87
C VAL A 377 10.29 -13.86 54.34
N ARG A 378 10.34 -12.52 54.47
CA ARG A 378 9.17 -11.68 54.82
C ARG A 378 8.26 -11.39 53.64
N PHE A 379 8.65 -11.72 52.42
CA PHE A 379 7.89 -11.43 51.24
C PHE A 379 6.61 -12.28 51.15
N ALA A 380 5.57 -11.81 51.86
CA ALA A 380 4.25 -12.43 51.85
C ALA A 380 3.40 -12.07 50.65
N GLY A 381 4.00 -11.78 49.53
CA GLY A 381 3.26 -11.62 48.28
C GLY A 381 2.53 -10.28 48.05
N SER A 382 2.51 -9.39 49.04
CA SER A 382 1.96 -8.04 48.84
C SER A 382 2.94 -6.99 49.39
N GLN A 383 3.48 -6.13 48.54
CA GLN A 383 3.97 -4.84 49.00
C GLN A 383 2.76 -4.03 49.47
N SER A 384 2.49 -4.07 50.76
CA SER A 384 1.65 -3.10 51.45
C SER A 384 2.37 -1.76 51.39
N GLY A 385 2.22 -1.03 50.28
CA GLY A 385 2.47 0.40 50.30
C GLY A 385 1.50 1.03 51.28
N ASN A 386 1.93 2.03 52.03
CA ASN A 386 1.13 2.82 52.97
C ASN A 386 -0.24 3.19 52.37
N ALA A 387 -1.20 2.30 52.49
CA ALA A 387 -2.56 2.58 52.11
C ALA A 387 -3.20 3.35 53.25
N HIS A 388 -3.35 4.65 53.10
CA HIS A 388 -4.34 5.38 53.88
C HIS A 388 -5.69 4.71 53.62
N THR A 389 -6.13 3.90 54.60
CA THR A 389 -7.42 3.22 54.58
C THR A 389 -8.51 4.26 54.81
N HIS A 390 -9.01 4.91 53.78
CA HIS A 390 -10.33 5.51 53.87
C HIS A 390 -11.36 4.36 53.97
N LYS A 391 -11.96 4.22 55.12
CA LYS A 391 -13.13 3.35 55.37
C LYS A 391 -14.30 3.91 54.54
N LYS A 392 -14.44 3.47 53.32
CA LYS A 392 -15.63 3.69 52.50
C LYS A 392 -16.50 2.44 52.66
N ASN A 393 -17.73 2.58 53.18
CA ASN A 393 -18.71 1.51 53.22
C ASN A 393 -19.03 1.05 51.81
N MET A 394 -18.33 0.01 51.34
CA MET A 394 -18.51 -0.56 50.02
C MET A 394 -19.37 -1.82 50.17
N ARG A 395 -20.47 -1.86 49.43
CA ARG A 395 -21.25 -3.11 49.32
C ARG A 395 -20.36 -4.19 48.71
N LEU A 396 -20.18 -5.30 49.45
CA LEU A 396 -19.35 -6.43 49.02
C LEU A 396 -20.10 -7.26 47.97
N ASN A 397 -20.07 -6.81 46.72
CA ASN A 397 -20.51 -7.61 45.57
C ASN A 397 -19.37 -7.85 44.61
N PRO A 398 -19.41 -8.87 43.75
CA PRO A 398 -18.32 -9.20 42.82
C PRO A 398 -17.89 -8.04 41.90
N LEU A 399 -18.83 -7.19 41.49
CA LEU A 399 -18.54 -6.02 40.66
C LEU A 399 -17.71 -4.98 41.41
N SER A 400 -18.14 -4.61 42.60
CA SER A 400 -17.40 -3.62 43.41
C SER A 400 -16.01 -4.11 43.80
N MET A 401 -15.87 -5.42 44.08
CA MET A 401 -14.58 -6.05 44.34
C MET A 401 -13.68 -6.07 43.12
N GLY A 402 -14.20 -6.36 41.93
CA GLY A 402 -13.46 -6.28 40.66
C GLY A 402 -12.93 -4.88 40.37
N ILE A 403 -13.77 -3.85 40.53
CA ILE A 403 -13.38 -2.44 40.35
C ILE A 403 -12.36 -2.01 41.43
N ALA A 404 -12.53 -2.45 42.68
CA ALA A 404 -11.58 -2.16 43.74
C ALA A 404 -10.20 -2.78 43.47
N ASN A 405 -10.17 -4.02 42.96
CA ASN A 405 -8.95 -4.69 42.53
C ASN A 405 -8.25 -3.96 41.41
N PHE A 406 -8.99 -3.49 40.40
CA PHE A 406 -8.48 -2.69 39.32
C PHE A 406 -7.81 -1.38 39.81
N ARG A 407 -8.39 -0.74 40.82
CA ARG A 407 -7.89 0.54 41.37
C ARG A 407 -6.76 0.40 42.36
N ARG A 408 -6.61 -0.78 42.99
CA ARG A 408 -5.70 -1.03 44.14
C ARG A 408 -4.22 -0.82 43.77
N ASP A 409 -3.77 -1.35 42.65
CA ASP A 409 -2.38 -1.25 42.22
C ASP A 409 -2.28 -0.45 40.89
N ARG A 410 -2.31 0.88 41.02
CA ARG A 410 -2.30 1.79 39.84
C ARG A 410 -1.11 1.54 38.92
N LYS A 411 0.09 1.27 39.45
CA LYS A 411 1.29 1.02 38.62
C LYS A 411 1.16 -0.26 37.80
N LYS A 412 0.60 -1.31 38.40
CA LYS A 412 0.33 -2.58 37.70
C LYS A 412 -0.77 -2.38 36.66
N THR A 413 -1.87 -1.74 37.05
CA THR A 413 -3.00 -1.43 36.16
C THR A 413 -2.56 -0.64 34.92
N ILE A 414 -1.82 0.46 35.12
CA ILE A 414 -1.29 1.27 33.97
C ILE A 414 -0.38 0.43 33.07
N SER A 415 0.48 -0.43 33.67
CA SER A 415 1.36 -1.29 32.86
C SER A 415 0.57 -2.32 32.02
N ILE A 416 -0.52 -2.87 32.57
CA ILE A 416 -1.40 -3.81 31.86
C ILE A 416 -2.15 -3.08 30.74
N VAL A 417 -2.80 -1.96 31.07
CA VAL A 417 -3.55 -1.16 30.08
C VAL A 417 -2.63 -0.68 28.96
N ALA A 418 -1.46 -0.14 29.29
CA ALA A 418 -0.47 0.29 28.30
C ALA A 418 0.03 -0.86 27.41
N SER A 419 0.22 -2.06 27.98
CA SER A 419 0.62 -3.24 27.21
C SER A 419 -0.46 -3.71 26.24
N LEU A 420 -1.73 -3.67 26.67
CA LEU A 420 -2.87 -4.07 25.85
C LEU A 420 -3.18 -3.02 24.77
N SER A 421 -3.19 -1.73 25.14
CA SER A 421 -3.49 -0.64 24.21
C SER A 421 -2.45 -0.52 23.10
N LEU A 422 -1.18 -0.84 23.38
CA LEU A 422 -0.12 -0.70 22.39
C LEU A 422 -0.32 -1.63 21.18
N GLY A 423 -0.78 -2.88 21.40
CA GLY A 423 -1.18 -3.77 20.32
C GLY A 423 -2.32 -3.19 19.47
N GLY A 424 -3.31 -2.58 20.13
CA GLY A 424 -4.40 -1.88 19.47
C GLY A 424 -3.95 -0.63 18.69
N VAL A 425 -3.00 0.15 19.22
CA VAL A 425 -2.43 1.32 18.54
C VAL A 425 -1.73 0.90 17.26
N ILE A 426 -0.88 -0.14 17.32
CA ILE A 426 -0.17 -0.62 16.12
C ILE A 426 -1.19 -1.14 15.08
N LEU A 427 -2.20 -1.90 15.52
CA LEU A 427 -3.27 -2.37 14.65
C LEU A 427 -4.04 -1.20 14.01
N LEU A 428 -4.42 -0.19 14.80
CA LEU A 428 -5.14 0.98 14.30
C LEU A 428 -4.32 1.72 13.23
N VAL A 429 -3.03 1.93 13.46
CA VAL A 429 -2.13 2.58 12.51
C VAL A 429 -1.99 1.76 11.22
N THR A 430 -1.68 0.47 11.33
CA THR A 430 -1.50 -0.39 10.13
C THR A 430 -2.79 -0.58 9.35
N ALA A 431 -3.93 -0.74 10.03
CA ALA A 431 -5.23 -0.85 9.37
C ALA A 431 -5.68 0.47 8.72
N SER A 432 -5.35 1.62 9.31
CA SER A 432 -5.62 2.93 8.69
C SER A 432 -4.80 3.15 7.43
N ILE A 433 -3.51 2.77 7.43
CA ILE A 433 -2.66 2.80 6.23
C ILE A 433 -3.22 1.88 5.13
N LEU A 434 -3.67 0.68 5.51
CA LEU A 434 -4.27 -0.26 4.57
C LEU A 434 -5.52 0.31 3.88
N LEU A 435 -6.37 1.03 4.64
CA LEU A 435 -7.57 1.65 4.09
C LEU A 435 -7.28 2.80 3.13
N VAL A 436 -6.21 3.55 3.33
CA VAL A 436 -5.80 4.62 2.40
C VAL A 436 -5.52 4.04 1.01
N ARG A 437 -4.93 2.85 0.93
CA ARG A 437 -4.60 2.16 -0.31
C ARG A 437 -5.65 1.13 -0.74
N SER A 438 -6.90 1.26 -0.31
CA SER A 438 -7.93 0.34 -0.76
C SER A 438 -8.23 0.57 -2.25
N PRO A 439 -8.30 -0.49 -3.09
CA PRO A 439 -8.57 -0.40 -4.53
C PRO A 439 -9.81 0.42 -4.84
N GLU A 440 -10.87 0.22 -4.07
CA GLU A 440 -12.13 0.97 -4.21
C GLU A 440 -11.95 2.49 -4.02
N ARG A 441 -11.09 2.90 -3.09
CA ARG A 441 -10.83 4.33 -2.84
C ARG A 441 -9.98 4.96 -3.92
N ILE A 442 -9.04 4.20 -4.48
CA ILE A 442 -8.22 4.66 -5.60
C ILE A 442 -9.10 4.79 -6.83
N ALA A 443 -9.87 3.76 -7.16
CA ALA A 443 -10.81 3.79 -8.27
C ALA A 443 -11.81 4.95 -8.16
N ARG A 444 -12.31 5.23 -6.95
CA ARG A 444 -13.24 6.35 -6.69
C ARG A 444 -12.68 7.73 -7.01
N GLN A 445 -11.36 7.90 -7.11
CA GLN A 445 -10.76 9.17 -7.55
C GLN A 445 -11.05 9.46 -9.02
N PHE A 446 -11.11 8.42 -9.83
CA PHE A 446 -11.45 8.53 -11.26
C PHE A 446 -12.96 8.68 -11.49
N PHE A 447 -13.77 8.35 -10.49
CA PHE A 447 -15.24 8.39 -10.51
C PHE A 447 -15.82 9.21 -9.36
N PRO A 448 -15.59 10.53 -9.29
CA PRO A 448 -16.05 11.33 -8.16
C PRO A 448 -17.57 11.43 -8.06
N ASP A 449 -18.28 11.44 -9.19
CA ASP A 449 -19.72 11.73 -9.28
C ASP A 449 -20.62 10.53 -9.61
N GLY A 450 -20.03 9.35 -9.86
CA GLY A 450 -20.82 8.18 -10.25
C GLY A 450 -20.01 6.90 -10.24
N ASP A 451 -20.57 5.83 -10.78
CA ASP A 451 -19.90 4.53 -10.86
C ASP A 451 -19.52 4.15 -12.30
N TYR A 452 -20.06 4.88 -13.29
CA TYR A 452 -19.80 4.69 -14.72
C TYR A 452 -19.51 6.04 -15.37
N LYS A 453 -18.71 6.00 -16.44
CA LYS A 453 -18.37 7.16 -17.26
C LYS A 453 -18.53 6.80 -18.72
N ILE A 454 -19.33 7.57 -19.42
CA ILE A 454 -19.43 7.51 -20.89
C ILE A 454 -18.58 8.64 -21.45
N TYR A 455 -17.69 8.37 -22.38
CA TYR A 455 -16.79 9.37 -22.95
C TYR A 455 -16.55 9.12 -24.43
N MET A 456 -16.16 10.19 -25.15
CA MET A 456 -15.76 10.07 -26.54
C MET A 456 -14.47 9.26 -26.67
N ASN A 457 -14.49 8.27 -27.53
CA ASN A 457 -13.35 7.43 -27.90
C ASN A 457 -13.50 7.01 -29.35
N SER A 458 -12.97 7.80 -30.25
CA SER A 458 -13.13 7.63 -31.71
C SER A 458 -11.76 7.70 -32.38
N GLU A 459 -11.63 7.13 -33.58
CA GLU A 459 -10.47 7.35 -34.45
C GLU A 459 -10.46 8.76 -35.02
N LYS A 460 -11.64 9.41 -35.10
CA LYS A 460 -11.80 10.80 -35.49
C LYS A 460 -11.42 11.72 -34.36
N THR A 461 -11.03 12.94 -34.68
CA THR A 461 -10.86 13.98 -33.67
C THR A 461 -12.19 14.34 -33.00
N GLU A 462 -12.18 14.81 -31.76
CA GLU A 462 -13.40 15.24 -31.06
C GLU A 462 -14.14 16.34 -31.85
N TYR A 463 -13.40 17.20 -32.57
CA TYR A 463 -13.96 18.22 -33.44
C TYR A 463 -14.77 17.60 -34.60
N GLU A 464 -14.23 16.59 -35.25
CA GLU A 464 -14.94 15.89 -36.35
C GLU A 464 -16.18 15.20 -35.81
N VAL A 465 -16.07 14.43 -34.72
CA VAL A 465 -17.22 13.76 -34.10
C VAL A 465 -18.31 14.76 -33.72
N MET A 466 -17.95 15.86 -33.05
CA MET A 466 -18.90 16.88 -32.62
C MET A 466 -19.52 17.60 -33.80
N SER A 467 -18.78 17.81 -34.91
CA SER A 467 -19.28 18.50 -36.13
C SER A 467 -20.27 17.65 -36.92
N GLU A 468 -20.13 16.34 -36.92
CA GLU A 468 -21.09 15.39 -37.51
C GLU A 468 -22.36 15.24 -36.64
N GLY A 469 -22.29 15.64 -35.35
CA GLY A 469 -23.37 15.58 -34.39
C GLY A 469 -22.92 14.86 -33.11
N ASN A 470 -22.73 15.63 -32.02
CA ASN A 470 -22.21 15.05 -30.77
C ASN A 470 -23.06 13.82 -30.32
N PRO A 471 -22.48 12.64 -30.20
CA PRO A 471 -23.19 11.45 -29.76
C PRO A 471 -23.66 11.55 -28.30
N LEU A 472 -23.01 12.37 -27.47
CA LEU A 472 -23.44 12.71 -26.12
C LEU A 472 -24.55 13.78 -26.17
N ASN A 473 -25.73 13.39 -26.59
CA ASN A 473 -26.88 14.24 -26.83
C ASN A 473 -28.08 13.87 -25.94
N GLU A 474 -29.12 14.69 -25.99
CA GLU A 474 -30.32 14.50 -25.18
C GLU A 474 -31.04 13.15 -25.44
N ALA A 475 -30.96 12.60 -26.66
CA ALA A 475 -31.55 11.31 -26.99
C ALA A 475 -30.83 10.17 -26.21
N LEU A 476 -29.50 10.14 -26.27
CA LEU A 476 -28.70 9.20 -25.48
C LEU A 476 -28.92 9.39 -24.00
N ARG A 477 -29.00 10.64 -23.54
CA ARG A 477 -29.27 10.93 -22.11
C ARG A 477 -30.56 10.31 -21.62
N GLN A 478 -31.65 10.42 -22.40
CA GLN A 478 -32.94 9.82 -22.05
C GLN A 478 -32.87 8.28 -22.08
N GLU A 479 -32.12 7.71 -22.99
CA GLU A 479 -31.91 6.26 -23.08
C GLU A 479 -31.14 5.73 -21.86
N VAL A 480 -30.07 6.41 -21.47
CA VAL A 480 -29.29 6.08 -20.27
C VAL A 480 -30.12 6.24 -19.00
N LEU A 481 -30.91 7.31 -18.86
CA LEU A 481 -31.81 7.53 -17.72
C LEU A 481 -32.94 6.51 -17.65
N ALA A 482 -33.31 5.87 -18.77
CA ALA A 482 -34.33 4.81 -18.79
C ALA A 482 -33.80 3.47 -18.26
N VAL A 483 -32.51 3.29 -18.08
CA VAL A 483 -31.90 2.09 -17.52
C VAL A 483 -32.29 1.96 -16.04
N ASP A 484 -32.90 0.83 -15.68
CA ASP A 484 -33.35 0.56 -14.30
C ASP A 484 -32.17 0.56 -13.31
N GLY A 485 -32.17 1.51 -12.41
CA GLY A 485 -31.13 1.73 -11.39
C GLY A 485 -30.21 2.91 -11.69
N VAL A 486 -30.27 3.54 -12.86
CA VAL A 486 -29.64 4.84 -13.11
C VAL A 486 -30.48 5.93 -12.48
N THR A 487 -29.85 6.81 -11.71
CA THR A 487 -30.56 7.90 -10.98
C THR A 487 -30.30 9.26 -11.55
N ASP A 488 -29.11 9.48 -12.12
CA ASP A 488 -28.74 10.77 -12.72
C ASP A 488 -27.62 10.60 -13.76
N VAL A 489 -27.56 11.53 -14.72
CA VAL A 489 -26.52 11.66 -15.73
C VAL A 489 -25.93 13.07 -15.63
N ILE A 490 -24.69 13.13 -15.23
CA ILE A 490 -23.99 14.39 -14.94
C ILE A 490 -23.02 14.68 -16.08
N GLU A 491 -23.14 15.82 -16.72
CA GLU A 491 -22.13 16.34 -17.65
C GLU A 491 -20.80 16.52 -16.90
N ASN A 492 -19.84 15.67 -17.22
CA ASN A 492 -18.60 15.61 -16.45
C ASN A 492 -17.55 16.57 -17.04
N ARG A 493 -17.28 16.49 -18.34
CA ARG A 493 -16.24 17.23 -19.00
C ARG A 493 -16.71 17.75 -20.35
N GLN A 494 -16.39 19.00 -20.66
CA GLN A 494 -16.56 19.64 -21.96
C GLN A 494 -15.16 20.03 -22.45
N ALA A 495 -14.68 19.37 -23.51
CA ALA A 495 -13.30 19.55 -23.96
C ALA A 495 -13.15 19.14 -25.43
N VAL A 496 -12.13 19.70 -26.07
CA VAL A 496 -11.67 19.30 -27.42
C VAL A 496 -10.15 19.27 -27.46
N HIS A 497 -9.61 18.45 -28.34
CA HIS A 497 -8.18 18.45 -28.61
C HIS A 497 -7.82 19.69 -29.42
N VAL A 498 -6.77 20.40 -29.00
CA VAL A 498 -6.27 21.60 -29.65
C VAL A 498 -4.80 21.49 -29.94
N ARG A 499 -4.36 22.17 -31.00
CA ARG A 499 -2.95 22.42 -31.29
C ARG A 499 -2.68 23.91 -31.05
N PHE A 500 -1.54 24.23 -30.49
CA PHE A 500 -1.12 25.61 -30.29
C PHE A 500 0.36 25.78 -30.59
N GLU A 501 0.70 26.92 -31.16
CA GLU A 501 2.04 27.21 -31.65
C GLU A 501 2.42 28.67 -31.45
N ASN A 502 3.72 28.94 -31.37
CA ASN A 502 4.32 30.24 -31.55
C ASN A 502 5.36 30.17 -32.67
N GLU A 503 6.19 31.23 -32.86
CA GLU A 503 7.21 31.28 -33.95
C GLU A 503 8.30 30.19 -33.79
N GLU A 504 8.50 29.63 -32.58
CA GLU A 504 9.66 28.78 -32.31
C GLU A 504 9.27 27.33 -31.91
N SER A 505 8.02 27.08 -31.51
CA SER A 505 7.58 25.81 -30.98
C SER A 505 6.09 25.57 -31.18
N SER A 506 5.70 24.30 -31.24
CA SER A 506 4.30 23.86 -31.27
C SER A 506 4.04 22.78 -30.25
N SER A 507 2.82 22.72 -29.73
CA SER A 507 2.37 21.67 -28.81
C SER A 507 0.88 21.41 -29.02
N GLY A 508 0.32 20.41 -28.35
CA GLY A 508 -1.10 20.09 -28.43
C GLY A 508 -1.58 19.30 -27.22
N GLY A 509 -2.88 19.35 -26.96
CA GLY A 509 -3.49 18.61 -25.88
C GLY A 509 -4.96 18.96 -25.70
N MET A 510 -5.56 18.51 -24.62
CA MET A 510 -6.98 18.78 -24.34
C MET A 510 -7.18 20.20 -23.79
N CYS A 511 -8.04 20.97 -24.47
CA CYS A 511 -8.55 22.25 -23.98
C CYS A 511 -9.91 22.04 -23.33
N ASP A 512 -10.01 22.36 -22.05
CA ASP A 512 -11.25 22.23 -21.29
C ASP A 512 -12.02 23.55 -21.26
N LEU A 513 -13.33 23.46 -21.31
CA LEU A 513 -14.21 24.60 -21.17
C LEU A 513 -14.30 25.04 -19.71
N LEU A 514 -14.08 26.32 -19.44
CA LEU A 514 -14.26 26.89 -18.12
C LEU A 514 -15.75 27.02 -17.80
N SER A 515 -16.21 26.28 -16.83
CA SER A 515 -17.61 26.24 -16.37
C SER A 515 -17.70 26.57 -14.88
N ASP A 516 -18.90 26.82 -14.38
CA ASP A 516 -19.13 27.04 -12.95
C ASP A 516 -18.69 25.83 -12.11
N ARG A 517 -18.69 24.65 -12.71
CA ARG A 517 -18.32 23.40 -12.06
C ARG A 517 -16.82 23.24 -11.80
N ASN A 518 -15.96 23.68 -12.72
CA ASN A 518 -14.50 23.57 -12.61
C ASN A 518 -13.81 24.86 -12.18
N ARG A 519 -14.53 25.99 -12.12
CA ARG A 519 -13.97 27.33 -11.83
C ARG A 519 -13.21 27.38 -10.51
N ASP A 520 -13.81 26.96 -9.42
CA ASP A 520 -13.17 27.00 -8.09
C ASP A 520 -11.89 26.15 -8.06
N GLN A 521 -11.91 25.04 -8.76
CA GLN A 521 -10.76 24.12 -8.88
C GLN A 521 -9.64 24.74 -9.71
N MET A 522 -10.00 25.38 -10.83
CA MET A 522 -9.04 26.08 -11.68
C MET A 522 -8.46 27.32 -10.99
N GLU A 523 -9.26 28.07 -10.23
CA GLU A 523 -8.76 29.19 -9.40
C GLU A 523 -7.74 28.70 -8.35
N ALA A 524 -7.99 27.57 -7.73
CA ALA A 524 -7.06 26.97 -6.76
C ALA A 524 -5.76 26.44 -7.39
N ALA A 525 -5.79 26.04 -8.66
CA ALA A 525 -4.63 25.56 -9.41
C ALA A 525 -3.80 26.66 -10.06
N LEU A 526 -4.34 27.89 -10.13
CA LEU A 526 -3.69 29.04 -10.78
C LEU A 526 -2.39 29.41 -10.02
N VAL A 527 -1.30 29.49 -10.76
CA VAL A 527 0.02 29.88 -10.23
C VAL A 527 0.30 31.36 -10.49
N SER A 528 -0.04 31.83 -11.69
CA SER A 528 0.15 33.23 -12.08
C SER A 528 -0.95 33.70 -13.04
N GLY A 529 -1.21 35.01 -13.07
CA GLY A 529 -2.21 35.59 -13.96
C GLY A 529 -3.65 35.43 -13.46
N THR A 530 -4.60 35.32 -14.40
CA THR A 530 -6.03 35.17 -14.14
C THR A 530 -6.65 34.10 -15.04
N LEU A 531 -7.77 33.53 -14.63
CA LEU A 531 -8.57 32.68 -15.51
C LEU A 531 -9.06 33.45 -16.73
N PRO A 532 -9.27 32.77 -17.88
CA PRO A 532 -9.77 33.41 -19.10
C PRO A 532 -11.14 34.04 -18.88
N GLN A 533 -11.36 35.21 -19.51
CA GLN A 533 -12.59 36.01 -19.35
C GLN A 533 -13.30 36.32 -20.67
N ASP A 534 -12.63 36.10 -21.80
CA ASP A 534 -13.14 36.37 -23.13
C ASP A 534 -12.69 35.33 -24.17
N SER A 535 -13.15 35.47 -25.42
CA SER A 535 -12.84 34.54 -26.51
C SER A 535 -11.39 34.61 -27.00
N HIS A 536 -10.56 35.50 -26.52
CA HIS A 536 -9.18 35.67 -26.94
C HIS A 536 -8.20 35.45 -25.78
N SER A 537 -8.67 34.92 -24.67
CA SER A 537 -7.86 34.59 -23.50
C SER A 537 -7.95 33.14 -23.11
N ILE A 538 -6.82 32.59 -22.68
CA ILE A 538 -6.70 31.21 -22.21
C ILE A 538 -5.88 31.12 -20.94
N ALA A 539 -6.06 30.07 -20.13
CA ALA A 539 -5.10 29.65 -19.13
C ALA A 539 -4.39 28.39 -19.62
N LEU A 540 -3.05 28.36 -19.52
CA LEU A 540 -2.19 27.29 -20.00
C LEU A 540 -1.54 26.56 -18.83
N ASP A 541 -1.36 25.26 -18.91
CA ASP A 541 -0.61 24.50 -17.95
C ASP A 541 0.88 24.86 -17.99
N MET A 542 1.49 24.96 -16.81
CA MET A 542 2.90 25.37 -16.67
C MET A 542 3.87 24.41 -17.37
N GLU A 543 3.62 23.11 -17.35
CA GLU A 543 4.52 22.14 -18.02
C GLU A 543 4.55 22.37 -19.52
N TYR A 544 3.38 22.64 -20.13
CA TYR A 544 3.29 22.99 -21.55
C TYR A 544 3.86 24.38 -21.85
N ALA A 545 3.71 25.35 -20.94
CA ALA A 545 4.33 26.66 -21.10
C ALA A 545 5.87 26.61 -21.01
N GLU A 546 6.43 25.74 -20.15
CA GLU A 546 7.88 25.53 -20.06
C GLU A 546 8.45 24.78 -21.28
N ASP A 547 7.66 23.91 -21.91
CA ASP A 547 8.04 23.21 -23.14
C ASP A 547 8.03 24.13 -24.37
N MET A 548 7.24 25.22 -24.33
CA MET A 548 7.19 26.24 -25.39
C MET A 548 8.16 27.38 -25.11
N ILE A 549 9.08 27.64 -26.03
CA ILE A 549 10.09 28.70 -25.87
C ILE A 549 9.42 30.07 -25.83
N GLY A 550 9.62 30.82 -24.74
CA GLY A 550 9.19 32.22 -24.59
C GLY A 550 7.70 32.43 -24.29
N VAL A 551 6.98 31.41 -23.85
CA VAL A 551 5.57 31.55 -23.46
C VAL A 551 5.46 31.84 -21.98
N ASP A 552 4.79 32.96 -21.63
CA ASP A 552 4.50 33.41 -20.30
C ASP A 552 3.14 34.17 -20.27
N VAL A 553 2.68 34.57 -19.10
CA VAL A 553 1.46 35.39 -18.99
C VAL A 553 1.59 36.67 -19.82
N GLY A 554 0.64 36.91 -20.70
CA GLY A 554 0.64 38.01 -21.66
C GLY A 554 1.16 37.66 -23.06
N SER A 555 1.74 36.47 -23.25
CA SER A 555 2.16 35.99 -24.56
C SER A 555 0.96 35.70 -25.46
N VAL A 556 1.10 36.00 -26.74
CA VAL A 556 0.10 35.63 -27.74
C VAL A 556 0.58 34.39 -28.48
N ILE A 557 -0.26 33.38 -28.49
CA ILE A 557 -0.02 32.13 -29.20
C ILE A 557 -1.14 31.90 -30.22
N LYS A 558 -0.86 31.11 -31.24
CA LYS A 558 -1.81 30.70 -32.24
C LYS A 558 -2.45 29.39 -31.80
N LEU A 559 -3.74 29.39 -31.60
CA LEU A 559 -4.54 28.22 -31.27
C LEU A 559 -5.23 27.68 -32.51
N THR A 560 -5.10 26.37 -32.74
CA THR A 560 -5.79 25.68 -33.84
C THR A 560 -6.80 24.70 -33.23
N ILE A 561 -8.07 24.90 -33.58
CA ILE A 561 -9.18 24.00 -33.22
C ILE A 561 -9.89 23.60 -34.52
N GLY A 562 -9.87 22.33 -34.87
CA GLY A 562 -10.32 21.89 -36.20
C GLY A 562 -9.55 22.61 -37.30
N ASP A 563 -10.26 23.31 -38.20
CA ASP A 563 -9.70 24.09 -39.28
C ASP A 563 -9.50 25.58 -38.98
N GLN A 564 -9.83 26.01 -37.74
CA GLN A 564 -9.76 27.41 -37.36
C GLN A 564 -8.46 27.74 -36.61
N GLU A 565 -7.83 28.82 -37.02
CA GLU A 565 -6.65 29.39 -36.36
C GLU A 565 -7.00 30.69 -35.67
N ILE A 566 -6.86 30.74 -34.36
CA ILE A 566 -7.26 31.91 -33.57
C ILE A 566 -6.06 32.38 -32.72
N PRO A 567 -5.68 33.66 -32.79
CA PRO A 567 -4.67 34.21 -31.89
C PRO A 567 -5.30 34.40 -30.52
N VAL A 568 -4.67 33.81 -29.50
CA VAL A 568 -5.14 33.92 -28.11
C VAL A 568 -4.02 34.38 -27.18
N THR A 569 -4.40 35.12 -26.14
CA THR A 569 -3.47 35.60 -25.13
C THR A 569 -3.47 34.67 -23.91
N VAL A 570 -2.31 34.25 -23.45
CA VAL A 570 -2.16 33.53 -22.20
C VAL A 570 -2.46 34.46 -21.03
N SER A 571 -3.65 34.34 -20.45
CA SER A 571 -4.11 35.18 -19.32
C SER A 571 -3.64 34.68 -17.98
N GLY A 572 -3.32 33.40 -17.87
CA GLY A 572 -2.85 32.77 -16.66
C GLY A 572 -2.12 31.46 -16.90
N LEU A 573 -1.30 31.06 -15.93
CA LEU A 573 -0.63 29.77 -15.89
C LEU A 573 -1.15 28.99 -14.67
N PHE A 574 -1.52 27.76 -14.88
CA PHE A 574 -1.95 26.85 -13.82
C PHE A 574 -1.02 25.64 -13.72
N LEU A 575 -1.05 24.97 -12.59
CA LEU A 575 -0.29 23.73 -12.38
C LEU A 575 -1.26 22.55 -12.30
N ASN A 576 -1.13 21.62 -13.21
CA ASN A 576 -2.00 20.44 -13.30
C ASN A 576 -1.94 19.60 -12.02
N ASP A 577 -0.78 19.57 -11.33
CA ASP A 577 -0.64 18.94 -10.01
C ASP A 577 -1.57 19.57 -8.95
N GLY A 578 -1.91 20.84 -9.07
CA GLY A 578 -2.92 21.51 -8.23
C GLY A 578 -4.33 20.98 -8.48
N LEU A 579 -4.64 20.61 -9.69
CA LEU A 579 -5.93 20.02 -10.08
C LEU A 579 -6.07 18.59 -9.57
N LYS A 580 -4.98 17.82 -9.51
CA LYS A 580 -4.93 16.47 -8.92
C LYS A 580 -5.16 16.48 -7.41
N ASN A 581 -4.81 17.55 -6.72
CA ASN A 581 -4.96 17.71 -5.27
C ASN A 581 -6.35 18.20 -4.83
N GLY A 582 -7.18 18.68 -5.75
CA GLY A 582 -8.54 19.10 -5.48
C GLY A 582 -9.50 17.92 -5.54
N HIS A 583 -10.39 17.81 -4.55
CA HIS A 583 -11.56 16.93 -4.60
C HIS A 583 -12.60 17.42 -5.62
N GLY A 584 -12.13 17.82 -6.80
CA GLY A 584 -13.00 18.32 -7.86
C GLY A 584 -13.55 17.18 -8.70
N PRO A 585 -14.72 17.38 -9.31
CA PRO A 585 -15.43 16.38 -10.10
C PRO A 585 -14.75 16.03 -11.42
N LEU A 586 -13.58 16.57 -11.71
CA LEU A 586 -12.92 16.44 -12.99
C LEU A 586 -11.54 15.81 -12.80
N ALA A 587 -11.33 14.64 -13.40
CA ALA A 587 -10.01 14.10 -13.66
C ALA A 587 -9.41 14.87 -14.84
N LEU A 588 -8.82 16.04 -14.56
CA LEU A 588 -8.21 16.90 -15.58
C LEU A 588 -6.76 16.51 -15.89
N ASP A 589 -6.43 15.24 -15.79
CA ASP A 589 -5.06 14.72 -15.92
C ASP A 589 -4.40 15.03 -17.27
N SER A 590 -5.22 15.25 -18.30
CA SER A 590 -4.78 15.56 -19.67
C SER A 590 -5.09 16.98 -20.11
N THR A 591 -5.54 17.87 -19.20
CA THR A 591 -5.84 19.26 -19.55
C THR A 591 -4.55 20.03 -19.72
N CYS A 592 -4.28 20.49 -20.96
CA CYS A 592 -3.18 21.41 -21.22
C CYS A 592 -3.60 22.88 -21.15
N MET A 593 -4.88 23.16 -21.40
CA MET A 593 -5.42 24.50 -21.54
C MET A 593 -6.84 24.59 -21.03
N VAL A 594 -7.24 25.77 -20.60
CA VAL A 594 -8.63 26.09 -20.26
C VAL A 594 -9.06 27.36 -21.01
N ALA A 595 -10.24 27.32 -21.60
CA ALA A 595 -10.79 28.41 -22.39
C ALA A 595 -12.25 28.71 -22.02
N THR A 596 -12.76 29.84 -22.48
CA THR A 596 -14.15 30.24 -22.29
C THR A 596 -15.08 29.57 -23.30
N LYS A 597 -16.37 29.57 -22.98
CA LYS A 597 -17.41 29.09 -23.91
C LYS A 597 -17.49 29.95 -25.18
N GLU A 598 -17.22 31.23 -25.06
CA GLU A 598 -17.19 32.18 -26.18
C GLU A 598 -16.10 31.81 -27.19
N LEU A 599 -14.90 31.40 -26.72
CA LEU A 599 -13.85 30.93 -27.62
C LEU A 599 -14.27 29.64 -28.36
N PHE A 600 -14.89 28.70 -27.68
CA PHE A 600 -15.36 27.45 -28.30
C PHE A 600 -16.44 27.73 -29.34
N GLN A 601 -17.38 28.62 -29.05
CA GLN A 601 -18.43 29.03 -29.99
C GLN A 601 -17.87 29.79 -31.18
N GLU A 602 -16.86 30.63 -30.99
CA GLU A 602 -16.17 31.33 -32.08
C GLU A 602 -15.38 30.37 -33.00
N ALA A 603 -14.64 29.44 -32.37
CA ALA A 603 -13.84 28.44 -33.09
C ALA A 603 -14.70 27.39 -33.78
N MET A 604 -15.83 27.04 -33.20
CA MET A 604 -16.68 25.93 -33.65
C MET A 604 -18.16 26.36 -33.69
N PRO A 605 -18.52 27.32 -34.58
CA PRO A 605 -19.86 27.91 -34.60
C PRO A 605 -20.99 26.96 -35.01
N MET A 606 -20.66 25.80 -35.56
CA MET A 606 -21.62 24.76 -35.95
C MET A 606 -21.87 23.73 -34.84
N ILE A 607 -21.17 23.80 -33.72
CA ILE A 607 -21.25 22.87 -32.63
C ILE A 607 -22.01 23.50 -31.46
N ASP A 608 -23.12 22.91 -31.07
CA ASP A 608 -23.95 23.36 -29.94
C ASP A 608 -23.62 22.67 -28.61
N CYS A 609 -23.09 21.44 -28.67
CA CYS A 609 -22.76 20.61 -27.51
C CYS A 609 -21.29 20.22 -27.52
N PHE A 610 -20.57 20.60 -26.49
CA PHE A 610 -19.13 20.33 -26.30
C PHE A 610 -18.88 19.21 -25.28
N ASP A 611 -19.90 18.44 -24.94
CA ASP A 611 -19.75 17.35 -23.99
C ASP A 611 -18.77 16.31 -24.52
N TYR A 612 -17.72 16.05 -23.74
CA TYR A 612 -16.72 15.03 -23.99
C TYR A 612 -16.97 13.77 -23.13
N SER A 613 -17.47 13.95 -21.90
CA SER A 613 -17.79 12.83 -21.06
C SER A 613 -18.93 13.12 -20.06
N TRP A 614 -19.66 12.05 -19.73
CA TRP A 614 -20.71 12.05 -18.72
C TRP A 614 -20.37 11.08 -17.58
N SER A 615 -20.74 11.45 -16.35
CA SER A 615 -20.72 10.55 -15.17
C SER A 615 -22.13 10.06 -14.89
N ILE A 616 -22.28 8.74 -14.67
CA ILE A 616 -23.57 8.10 -14.43
C ILE A 616 -23.67 7.73 -12.96
N VAL A 617 -24.68 8.29 -12.29
CA VAL A 617 -24.99 7.96 -10.89
C VAL A 617 -26.01 6.82 -10.87
N SER A 618 -25.70 5.79 -10.10
CA SER A 618 -26.49 4.55 -10.14
C SER A 618 -26.66 3.90 -8.76
N ASP A 619 -27.59 2.94 -8.68
CA ASP A 619 -27.78 2.09 -7.51
C ASP A 619 -26.71 0.97 -7.48
N PRO A 620 -25.79 0.96 -6.49
CA PRO A 620 -24.74 -0.06 -6.41
C PRO A 620 -25.24 -1.50 -6.31
N GLN A 621 -26.50 -1.70 -5.91
CA GLN A 621 -27.08 -3.05 -5.79
C GLN A 621 -27.42 -3.68 -7.14
N LYS A 622 -27.49 -2.87 -8.22
CA LYS A 622 -27.82 -3.31 -9.58
C LYS A 622 -26.63 -3.19 -10.54
N ALA A 623 -25.42 -3.08 -10.04
CA ALA A 623 -24.23 -2.74 -10.82
C ALA A 623 -24.05 -3.61 -12.07
N GLU A 624 -24.10 -4.94 -11.97
CA GLU A 624 -23.93 -5.86 -13.09
C GLU A 624 -25.03 -5.69 -14.17
N GLN A 625 -26.28 -5.45 -13.77
CA GLN A 625 -27.39 -5.23 -14.71
C GLN A 625 -27.23 -3.89 -15.43
N ILE A 626 -26.83 -2.84 -14.72
CA ILE A 626 -26.63 -1.51 -15.26
C ILE A 626 -25.45 -1.52 -16.25
N GLU A 627 -24.33 -2.14 -15.87
CA GLU A 627 -23.15 -2.27 -16.73
C GLU A 627 -23.47 -2.97 -18.04
N ASN A 628 -24.19 -4.09 -18.01
CA ASN A 628 -24.63 -4.80 -19.20
C ASN A 628 -25.56 -3.94 -20.08
N SER A 629 -26.47 -3.18 -19.47
CA SER A 629 -27.40 -2.32 -20.21
C SER A 629 -26.69 -1.14 -20.84
N LEU A 630 -25.81 -0.46 -20.09
CA LEU A 630 -25.00 0.64 -20.63
C LEU A 630 -24.06 0.17 -21.72
N SER A 631 -23.40 -0.98 -21.55
CA SER A 631 -22.54 -1.58 -22.57
C SER A 631 -23.31 -1.87 -23.88
N ALA A 632 -24.55 -2.36 -23.77
CA ALA A 632 -25.39 -2.61 -24.94
C ALA A 632 -25.79 -1.32 -25.66
N ILE A 633 -26.09 -0.23 -24.93
CA ILE A 633 -26.41 1.08 -25.49
C ILE A 633 -25.15 1.66 -26.20
N ILE A 634 -24.01 1.65 -25.51
CA ILE A 634 -22.77 2.26 -26.03
C ILE A 634 -22.20 1.48 -27.20
N SER A 635 -22.31 0.15 -27.22
CA SER A 635 -21.83 -0.67 -28.35
C SER A 635 -22.53 -0.35 -29.69
N SER A 636 -23.66 0.35 -29.68
CA SER A 636 -24.33 0.82 -30.88
C SER A 636 -23.69 2.08 -31.49
N ASN A 637 -22.78 2.74 -30.77
CA ASN A 637 -22.10 3.95 -31.24
C ASN A 637 -20.56 3.75 -31.15
N PRO A 638 -19.87 3.68 -32.30
CA PRO A 638 -18.43 3.41 -32.33
C PRO A 638 -17.57 4.55 -31.77
N ASP A 639 -18.12 5.75 -31.64
CA ASP A 639 -17.41 6.94 -31.15
C ASP A 639 -17.49 7.12 -29.62
N LEU A 640 -18.14 6.19 -28.93
CA LEU A 640 -18.29 6.23 -27.47
C LEU A 640 -17.70 5.00 -26.79
N ALA A 641 -17.16 5.21 -25.60
CA ALA A 641 -16.72 4.14 -24.72
C ALA A 641 -17.34 4.27 -23.33
N LEU A 642 -17.48 3.10 -22.69
CA LEU A 642 -17.92 3.00 -21.31
C LEU A 642 -16.73 2.65 -20.43
N ASP A 643 -16.47 3.47 -19.42
CA ASP A 643 -15.52 3.19 -18.35
C ASP A 643 -16.27 2.93 -17.04
N THR A 644 -15.79 1.98 -16.22
CA THR A 644 -16.47 1.56 -15.01
C THR A 644 -15.54 1.54 -13.81
N ILE A 645 -16.06 1.94 -12.66
CA ILE A 645 -15.32 1.87 -11.40
C ILE A 645 -14.87 0.44 -11.08
N GLY A 646 -15.62 -0.57 -11.57
CA GLY A 646 -15.30 -1.99 -11.42
C GLY A 646 -13.97 -2.34 -12.06
N ILE A 647 -13.76 -1.93 -13.32
CA ILE A 647 -12.52 -2.15 -14.08
C ILE A 647 -11.33 -1.54 -13.36
N HIS A 648 -11.44 -0.28 -12.92
CA HIS A 648 -10.38 0.40 -12.17
C HIS A 648 -10.08 -0.25 -10.82
N LYS A 649 -11.11 -0.72 -10.13
CA LYS A 649 -10.95 -1.46 -8.88
C LYS A 649 -10.22 -2.79 -9.08
N ASP A 650 -10.60 -3.57 -10.08
CA ASP A 650 -9.97 -4.85 -10.42
C ASP A 650 -8.52 -4.64 -10.85
N TYR A 651 -8.24 -3.59 -11.59
CA TYR A 651 -6.90 -3.17 -11.99
C TYR A 651 -6.03 -2.87 -10.77
N GLU A 652 -6.53 -2.01 -9.86
CA GLU A 652 -5.82 -1.66 -8.63
C GLU A 652 -5.58 -2.88 -7.72
N GLU A 653 -6.54 -3.80 -7.64
CA GLU A 653 -6.38 -5.05 -6.91
C GLU A 653 -5.26 -5.92 -7.52
N MET A 654 -5.15 -5.98 -8.82
CA MET A 654 -4.16 -6.79 -9.52
C MET A 654 -2.76 -6.17 -9.44
N GLU A 655 -2.61 -4.89 -9.75
CA GLU A 655 -1.33 -4.17 -9.72
C GLU A 655 -0.76 -4.09 -8.31
N ASN A 656 -1.61 -3.78 -7.35
CA ASN A 656 -1.21 -3.61 -5.96
C ASN A 656 -1.34 -4.87 -5.10
N ARG A 657 -1.73 -6.02 -5.68
CA ARG A 657 -2.01 -7.27 -4.97
C ARG A 657 -0.87 -7.68 -4.03
N VAL A 658 0.36 -7.52 -4.45
CA VAL A 658 1.55 -7.89 -3.67
C VAL A 658 1.73 -6.95 -2.49
N VAL A 659 1.64 -5.63 -2.70
CA VAL A 659 1.82 -4.62 -1.67
C VAL A 659 0.64 -4.62 -0.69
N PHE A 660 -0.58 -4.70 -1.23
CA PHE A 660 -1.81 -4.75 -0.43
C PHE A 660 -1.87 -6.03 0.40
N GLY A 661 -1.58 -7.19 -0.20
CA GLY A 661 -1.48 -8.46 0.50
C GLY A 661 -0.42 -8.46 1.61
N GLY A 662 0.71 -7.81 1.38
CA GLY A 662 1.77 -7.61 2.37
C GLY A 662 1.33 -6.75 3.56
N LEU A 663 0.67 -5.62 3.30
CA LEU A 663 0.12 -4.74 4.35
C LEU A 663 -0.99 -5.45 5.14
N GLN A 664 -1.84 -6.20 4.46
CA GLN A 664 -2.89 -7.00 5.10
C GLN A 664 -2.30 -8.11 5.98
N ALA A 665 -1.29 -8.83 5.51
CA ALA A 665 -0.58 -9.83 6.30
C ALA A 665 0.12 -9.20 7.52
N LEU A 666 0.73 -8.02 7.37
CA LEU A 666 1.31 -7.27 8.47
C LEU A 666 0.24 -6.91 9.52
N SER A 667 -0.92 -6.43 9.08
CA SER A 667 -2.05 -6.11 9.97
C SER A 667 -2.53 -7.34 10.76
N TRP A 668 -2.66 -8.50 10.13
CA TRP A 668 -3.00 -9.77 10.79
C TRP A 668 -1.92 -10.24 11.77
N LEU A 669 -0.64 -10.11 11.42
CA LEU A 669 0.47 -10.45 12.33
C LEU A 669 0.47 -9.53 13.56
N VAL A 670 0.19 -8.25 13.39
CA VAL A 670 0.05 -7.28 14.48
C VAL A 670 -1.15 -7.63 15.36
N PHE A 671 -2.28 -7.98 14.77
CA PHE A 671 -3.46 -8.44 15.50
C PHE A 671 -3.14 -9.69 16.35
N LEU A 672 -2.47 -10.68 15.75
CA LEU A 672 -2.04 -11.89 16.47
C LEU A 672 -1.08 -11.56 17.62
N PHE A 673 -0.16 -10.63 17.42
CA PHE A 673 0.73 -10.15 18.48
C PHE A 673 -0.07 -9.52 19.65
N GLY A 674 -1.08 -8.71 19.35
CA GLY A 674 -1.99 -8.12 20.33
C GLY A 674 -2.75 -9.19 21.13
N VAL A 675 -3.28 -10.20 20.46
CA VAL A 675 -3.99 -11.33 21.08
C VAL A 675 -3.08 -12.14 22.03
N VAL A 676 -1.87 -12.49 21.58
CA VAL A 676 -0.90 -13.20 22.42
C VAL A 676 -0.46 -12.37 23.59
N ASN A 677 -0.31 -11.06 23.41
CA ASN A 677 -0.01 -10.14 24.50
C ASN A 677 -1.12 -10.10 25.54
N LEU A 678 -2.38 -10.06 25.12
CA LEU A 678 -3.56 -10.13 25.97
C LEU A 678 -3.55 -11.42 26.80
N ILE A 679 -3.42 -12.58 26.13
CA ILE A 679 -3.35 -13.90 26.77
C ILE A 679 -2.26 -13.92 27.84
N ASN A 680 -1.05 -13.50 27.49
CA ASN A 680 0.07 -13.44 28.40
C ASN A 680 -0.22 -12.57 29.64
N THR A 681 -0.77 -11.39 29.42
CA THR A 681 -1.02 -10.41 30.49
C THR A 681 -2.10 -10.90 31.43
N THR A 682 -3.19 -11.45 30.91
CA THR A 682 -4.30 -11.99 31.68
C THR A 682 -3.88 -13.21 32.48
N LEU A 683 -3.21 -14.19 31.86
CA LEU A 683 -2.71 -15.37 32.56
C LEU A 683 -1.71 -15.00 33.67
N SER A 684 -0.80 -14.08 33.39
CA SER A 684 0.16 -13.58 34.35
C SER A 684 -0.49 -12.88 35.52
N ASN A 685 -1.52 -12.06 35.26
CA ASN A 685 -2.30 -11.39 36.31
C ASN A 685 -3.01 -12.40 37.23
N GLN A 686 -3.65 -13.40 36.63
CA GLN A 686 -4.35 -14.45 37.38
C GLN A 686 -3.37 -15.30 38.24
N MET A 687 -2.21 -15.68 37.67
CA MET A 687 -1.19 -16.43 38.43
C MET A 687 -0.70 -15.64 39.64
N SER A 688 -0.46 -14.33 39.48
CA SER A 688 -0.01 -13.48 40.60
C SER A 688 -1.03 -13.33 41.75
N ARG A 689 -2.32 -13.60 41.50
CA ARG A 689 -3.41 -13.48 42.45
C ARG A 689 -3.90 -14.81 43.02
N LYS A 690 -3.25 -15.90 42.67
CA LYS A 690 -3.69 -17.23 43.14
C LYS A 690 -3.78 -17.32 44.67
N ARG A 691 -2.82 -16.74 45.38
CA ARG A 691 -2.82 -16.71 46.83
C ARG A 691 -3.96 -15.87 47.43
N GLU A 692 -4.23 -14.68 46.87
CA GLU A 692 -5.34 -13.82 47.27
C GLU A 692 -6.69 -14.52 47.04
N ASN A 693 -6.84 -15.15 45.90
CA ASN A 693 -8.04 -15.92 45.56
C ASN A 693 -8.30 -17.07 46.54
N SER A 694 -7.24 -17.76 46.99
CA SER A 694 -7.36 -18.83 47.98
C SER A 694 -7.81 -18.26 49.36
N VAL A 695 -7.30 -17.09 49.74
CA VAL A 695 -7.75 -16.40 50.96
C VAL A 695 -9.22 -15.99 50.86
N PHE A 696 -9.65 -15.42 49.75
CA PHE A 696 -11.07 -15.07 49.56
C PHE A 696 -11.99 -16.30 49.62
N ARG A 697 -11.55 -17.45 49.08
CA ARG A 697 -12.28 -18.72 49.22
C ARG A 697 -12.33 -19.21 50.66
N ALA A 698 -11.26 -19.02 51.43
CA ALA A 698 -11.23 -19.39 52.83
C ALA A 698 -12.18 -18.54 53.72
N ILE A 699 -12.40 -17.27 53.35
CA ILE A 699 -13.35 -16.33 53.98
C ILE A 699 -14.81 -16.60 53.56
N GLY A 700 -15.04 -17.49 52.56
CA GLY A 700 -16.41 -17.90 52.19
C GLY A 700 -16.89 -17.40 50.83
N LEU A 701 -16.04 -16.76 49.98
CA LEU A 701 -16.45 -16.43 48.63
C LEU A 701 -16.67 -17.71 47.82
N THR A 702 -17.80 -17.76 47.16
CA THR A 702 -18.10 -18.86 46.20
C THR A 702 -17.23 -18.75 44.96
N ARG A 703 -16.96 -19.88 44.31
CA ARG A 703 -16.23 -19.91 43.06
C ARG A 703 -16.87 -19.04 41.95
N LYS A 704 -18.21 -19.01 41.90
CA LYS A 704 -18.97 -18.19 40.95
C LYS A 704 -18.73 -16.70 41.21
N GLN A 705 -18.74 -16.25 42.44
CA GLN A 705 -18.46 -14.85 42.82
C GLN A 705 -17.01 -14.47 42.50
N LEU A 706 -16.05 -15.38 42.71
CA LEU A 706 -14.64 -15.16 42.38
C LEU A 706 -14.45 -15.03 40.85
N CYS A 707 -15.11 -15.90 40.08
CA CYS A 707 -15.09 -15.81 38.61
C CYS A 707 -15.69 -14.48 38.14
N GLN A 708 -16.84 -14.10 38.64
CA GLN A 708 -17.47 -12.81 38.29
C GLN A 708 -16.57 -11.62 38.63
N MET A 709 -15.93 -11.63 39.81
CA MET A 709 -14.97 -10.60 40.20
C MET A 709 -13.79 -10.49 39.21
N THR A 710 -13.23 -11.63 38.79
CA THR A 710 -12.12 -11.66 37.82
C THR A 710 -12.57 -11.21 36.42
N ILE A 711 -13.78 -11.60 36.02
CA ILE A 711 -14.36 -11.13 34.72
C ILE A 711 -14.56 -9.61 34.75
N TYR A 712 -15.16 -9.05 35.81
CA TYR A 712 -15.36 -7.60 35.90
C TYR A 712 -14.05 -6.83 35.96
N GLU A 713 -13.02 -7.36 36.58
CA GLU A 713 -11.68 -6.79 36.56
C GLU A 713 -11.10 -6.82 35.15
N GLY A 714 -11.21 -7.96 34.41
CA GLY A 714 -10.77 -8.11 33.04
C GLY A 714 -11.50 -7.16 32.07
N ILE A 715 -12.83 -7.02 32.23
CA ILE A 715 -13.63 -6.04 31.49
C ILE A 715 -13.13 -4.61 31.72
N CYS A 716 -12.75 -4.24 32.95
CA CYS A 716 -12.15 -2.93 33.19
C CYS A 716 -10.83 -2.76 32.45
N TYR A 717 -9.94 -3.78 32.44
CA TYR A 717 -8.70 -3.72 31.66
C TYR A 717 -8.98 -3.57 30.18
N ALA A 718 -9.91 -4.34 29.62
CA ALA A 718 -10.29 -4.27 28.21
C ALA A 718 -10.87 -2.89 27.83
N PHE A 719 -11.77 -2.36 28.66
CA PHE A 719 -12.38 -1.05 28.44
C PHE A 719 -11.35 0.09 28.44
N PHE A 720 -10.50 0.15 29.46
CA PHE A 720 -9.47 1.18 29.54
C PHE A 720 -8.38 1.00 28.49
N ALA A 721 -8.08 -0.24 28.05
CA ALA A 721 -7.16 -0.50 26.95
C ALA A 721 -7.75 -0.03 25.61
N ALA A 722 -9.03 -0.30 25.35
CA ALA A 722 -9.71 0.20 24.15
C ALA A 722 -9.74 1.75 24.13
N LEU A 723 -10.09 2.37 25.27
CA LEU A 723 -10.08 3.83 25.38
C LEU A 723 -8.67 4.42 25.16
N ALA A 724 -7.64 3.82 25.76
CA ALA A 724 -6.25 4.26 25.56
C ALA A 724 -5.76 4.02 24.12
N THR A 725 -6.22 2.94 23.47
CA THR A 725 -5.96 2.69 22.03
C THR A 725 -6.52 3.82 21.18
N LEU A 726 -7.76 4.21 21.40
CA LEU A 726 -8.37 5.32 20.66
C LEU A 726 -7.69 6.65 20.97
N ALA A 727 -7.48 6.96 22.24
CA ALA A 727 -6.90 8.24 22.65
C ALA A 727 -5.47 8.48 22.13
N ALA A 728 -4.62 7.45 22.16
CA ALA A 728 -3.24 7.54 21.69
C ALA A 728 -3.09 7.13 20.23
N GLY A 729 -3.86 6.14 19.78
CA GLY A 729 -3.73 5.55 18.44
C GLY A 729 -4.35 6.39 17.35
N LEU A 730 -5.51 7.03 17.60
CA LEU A 730 -6.20 7.78 16.57
C LEU A 730 -5.37 8.97 16.03
N PRO A 731 -4.77 9.83 16.86
CA PRO A 731 -3.90 10.89 16.34
C PRO A 731 -2.71 10.35 15.53
N ILE A 732 -2.08 9.28 16.00
CA ILE A 732 -0.95 8.66 15.30
C ILE A 732 -1.41 8.05 13.97
N ALA A 733 -2.56 7.38 13.96
CA ALA A 733 -3.13 6.77 12.76
C ALA A 733 -3.50 7.81 11.69
N VAL A 734 -4.12 8.93 12.11
CA VAL A 734 -4.44 10.04 11.20
C VAL A 734 -3.18 10.63 10.58
N ILE A 735 -2.16 10.92 11.39
CA ILE A 735 -0.88 11.46 10.88
C ILE A 735 -0.20 10.47 9.94
N ALA A 736 -0.15 9.18 10.31
CA ALA A 736 0.47 8.14 9.49
C ALA A 736 -0.28 7.93 8.17
N ALA A 737 -1.60 7.88 8.21
CA ALA A 737 -2.44 7.74 7.02
C ALA A 737 -2.31 8.94 6.08
N ARG A 738 -2.31 10.16 6.63
CA ARG A 738 -2.11 11.38 5.84
C ARG A 738 -0.74 11.41 5.16
N LYS A 739 0.33 11.13 5.93
CA LYS A 739 1.68 11.09 5.36
C LYS A 739 1.86 9.98 4.33
N PHE A 740 1.23 8.85 4.55
CA PHE A 740 1.24 7.75 3.58
C PHE A 740 0.48 8.12 2.31
N SER A 741 -0.66 8.81 2.43
CA SER A 741 -1.42 9.34 1.30
C SER A 741 -0.60 10.32 0.46
N GLU A 742 -0.02 11.35 1.09
CA GLU A 742 0.86 12.32 0.40
C GLU A 742 1.97 11.64 -0.40
N MET A 743 2.57 10.58 0.16
CA MET A 743 3.68 9.87 -0.47
C MET A 743 3.26 8.95 -1.62
N THR A 744 2.07 8.37 -1.52
CA THR A 744 1.59 7.36 -2.48
C THR A 744 0.92 8.00 -3.68
N PHE A 745 0.24 9.12 -3.49
CA PHE A 745 -0.60 9.77 -4.48
C PHE A 745 -0.08 11.17 -4.90
N HIS A 746 1.23 11.33 -4.99
CA HIS A 746 1.88 12.56 -5.50
C HIS A 746 1.34 13.85 -4.88
N GLY A 747 1.15 13.86 -3.54
CA GLY A 747 0.64 15.01 -2.81
C GLY A 747 -0.87 14.99 -2.52
N VAL A 748 -1.64 14.12 -3.17
CA VAL A 748 -3.08 14.00 -2.87
C VAL A 748 -3.30 13.45 -1.46
N ILE A 749 -4.08 14.19 -0.66
CA ILE A 749 -4.41 13.80 0.71
C ILE A 749 -5.79 13.16 0.73
N MET A 750 -5.81 11.84 0.79
CA MET A 750 -7.06 11.09 0.97
C MET A 750 -7.70 11.38 2.32
N PRO A 751 -9.03 11.56 2.38
CA PRO A 751 -9.73 11.74 3.64
C PRO A 751 -9.54 10.50 4.54
N TYR A 752 -9.26 10.75 5.82
CA TYR A 752 -9.06 9.68 6.79
C TYR A 752 -10.32 8.82 6.95
N SER A 753 -10.14 7.52 6.91
CA SER A 753 -11.19 6.53 7.20
C SER A 753 -10.81 5.70 8.41
N PHE A 754 -11.74 5.61 9.35
CA PHE A 754 -11.54 4.81 10.54
C PHE A 754 -11.76 3.30 10.23
N PRO A 755 -10.83 2.40 10.62
CA PRO A 755 -10.94 0.96 10.34
C PRO A 755 -11.92 0.26 11.30
N PHE A 756 -13.23 0.49 11.10
CA PHE A 756 -14.28 -0.01 11.99
C PHE A 756 -14.26 -1.53 12.15
N LEU A 757 -14.06 -2.29 11.06
CA LEU A 757 -14.06 -3.76 11.09
C LEU A 757 -12.90 -4.30 11.94
N GLN A 758 -11.67 -3.84 11.68
CA GLN A 758 -10.47 -4.30 12.38
C GLN A 758 -10.52 -3.91 13.86
N MET A 759 -10.97 -2.68 14.15
CA MET A 759 -11.09 -2.20 15.52
C MET A 759 -12.26 -2.85 16.26
N GLY A 760 -13.39 -3.08 15.60
CA GLY A 760 -14.51 -3.83 16.16
C GLY A 760 -14.11 -5.26 16.51
N LEU A 761 -13.40 -5.94 15.63
CA LEU A 761 -12.88 -7.29 15.87
C LEU A 761 -11.86 -7.30 17.01
N PHE A 762 -10.96 -6.31 17.08
CA PHE A 762 -9.99 -6.18 18.17
C PHE A 762 -10.68 -6.02 19.53
N VAL A 763 -11.66 -5.12 19.63
CA VAL A 763 -12.44 -4.89 20.85
C VAL A 763 -13.22 -6.16 21.23
N LEU A 764 -13.86 -6.81 20.29
CA LEU A 764 -14.60 -8.06 20.52
C LEU A 764 -13.67 -9.16 21.07
N VAL A 765 -12.49 -9.34 20.45
CA VAL A 765 -11.49 -10.31 20.91
C VAL A 765 -10.95 -9.93 22.28
N LEU A 766 -10.71 -8.65 22.57
CA LEU A 766 -10.27 -8.14 23.85
C LEU A 766 -11.25 -8.55 24.98
N PHE A 767 -12.53 -8.25 24.82
CA PHE A 767 -13.55 -8.60 25.80
C PHE A 767 -13.82 -10.11 25.85
N GLY A 768 -13.92 -10.76 24.69
CA GLY A 768 -14.20 -12.20 24.60
C GLY A 768 -13.11 -13.06 25.24
N LEU A 769 -11.83 -12.74 24.96
CA LEU A 769 -10.70 -13.47 25.55
C LEU A 769 -10.61 -13.27 27.06
N GLU A 770 -10.88 -12.06 27.60
CA GLU A 770 -10.90 -11.83 29.05
C GLU A 770 -11.94 -12.73 29.73
N VAL A 771 -13.13 -12.84 29.14
CA VAL A 771 -14.19 -13.72 29.69
C VAL A 771 -13.77 -15.20 29.58
N ILE A 772 -13.28 -15.63 28.40
CA ILE A 772 -12.87 -17.02 28.16
C ILE A 772 -11.72 -17.43 29.07
N LEU A 773 -10.68 -16.59 29.18
CA LEU A 773 -9.51 -16.88 30.00
C LEU A 773 -9.88 -16.91 31.52
N SER A 774 -10.73 -16.01 31.95
CA SER A 774 -11.23 -16.00 33.35
C SER A 774 -12.01 -17.28 33.64
N PHE A 775 -12.86 -17.71 32.73
CA PHE A 775 -13.60 -18.95 32.87
C PHE A 775 -12.72 -20.19 32.82
N TRP A 776 -11.74 -20.22 31.90
CA TRP A 776 -10.81 -21.34 31.73
C TRP A 776 -9.92 -21.54 32.98
N THR A 777 -9.38 -20.47 33.55
CA THR A 777 -8.55 -20.55 34.74
C THR A 777 -9.34 -21.05 35.95
N MET A 778 -10.58 -20.60 36.11
CA MET A 778 -11.47 -21.08 37.20
C MET A 778 -11.85 -22.55 37.05
N ARG A 779 -12.09 -23.06 35.84
CA ARG A 779 -12.30 -24.50 35.57
C ARG A 779 -11.09 -25.32 35.98
N ARG A 780 -9.89 -24.82 35.73
CA ARG A 780 -8.65 -25.51 36.06
C ARG A 780 -8.39 -25.57 37.58
N GLU A 781 -8.78 -24.55 38.32
CA GLU A 781 -8.71 -24.54 39.79
C GLU A 781 -9.76 -25.46 40.44
N LYS A 782 -10.77 -25.90 39.72
CA LYS A 782 -11.81 -26.81 40.21
C LYS A 782 -11.23 -28.15 40.72
N ASN A 783 -10.12 -28.60 40.15
CA ASN A 783 -9.51 -29.90 40.47
C ASN A 783 -8.46 -29.84 41.60
N GLN A 784 -8.24 -28.66 42.22
CA GLN A 784 -7.31 -28.54 43.37
C GLN A 784 -8.08 -28.37 44.69
N SER A 785 -7.78 -29.19 45.68
CA SER A 785 -8.40 -29.05 46.99
C SER A 785 -7.83 -27.85 47.76
N LEU A 786 -8.67 -27.13 48.47
CA LEU A 786 -8.30 -25.96 49.27
C LEU A 786 -7.17 -26.24 50.26
N VAL A 787 -7.14 -27.45 50.81
CA VAL A 787 -6.11 -27.91 51.75
C VAL A 787 -4.74 -28.06 51.08
N VAL A 788 -4.70 -28.54 49.82
CA VAL A 788 -3.45 -28.66 49.05
C VAL A 788 -2.93 -27.28 48.64
N GLU A 789 -3.83 -26.34 48.30
CA GLU A 789 -3.48 -24.96 48.03
C GLU A 789 -2.95 -24.22 49.26
N MET A 790 -3.52 -24.44 50.42
CA MET A 790 -3.03 -23.84 51.67
C MET A 790 -1.70 -24.47 52.12
N ARG A 791 -1.50 -25.79 52.01
CA ARG A 791 -0.23 -26.44 52.34
C ARG A 791 0.92 -26.08 51.39
N ALA A 792 0.62 -25.75 50.14
CA ALA A 792 1.63 -25.26 49.21
C ALA A 792 2.04 -23.79 49.47
N MET A 793 1.42 -23.14 50.45
CA MET A 793 1.69 -21.77 50.89
C MET A 793 2.53 -21.70 52.19
N GLU A 794 2.61 -22.79 52.98
CA GLU A 794 3.60 -22.96 54.04
C GLU A 794 4.96 -23.46 53.43
#